data_0f6edb0c15946942e6c39f4ec6592049
#
_entry.id   0f6edb0c15946942e6c39f4ec6592049
#
_cell.length_a   1.000
_cell.length_b   1.000
_cell.length_c   1.000
_cell.angle_alpha   90.00
_cell.angle_beta   90.00
_cell.angle_gamma   90.00
#
_symmetry.space_group_name_H-M   'P 1'
#
loop_
_entity.id
_entity.type
_entity.pdbx_description
1 polymer ?
#
loop_
_entity_poly.entity_id
_entity_poly.type
_entity_poly.pdbx_seq_one_letter_code
_entity_poly.pdbx_strand_id
1 'polypeptide(L)'
;MRSADTAWAAGGSTVRMLMSSPLLLGVLALALPFAACGASRAEAAPPGAAQAAAFDALIEDVGAHGKDMAADEQAYRVAHARLQALLPAGDPVRRARLDAFDCQHFPQGPAAAVEQARRGERGAIARAHVQVRLEYLLCETYALYNDGQRPAYLRPATTILALTGAHRFPRLRAAALRMRAFAERDAGHYAQSLRTLQELRRLDEQRDGGWVALLTLIGIADAYLDMGLPDLSHQVVAEVLQRARQGDGGYMQALAVEREGAIAEQRGDLPAALAAYLRAAELHGRHPLEGSQASLLLRAARVNALLGNLPQARAQRQKAEAQLVAMGATRLMRARRDYVDALIAERSGDARAALALAEQAEQGYRANGDLRSLSDVLDLKATALRALAAWRQALDAREAQMRVQQELDTRMQREQSQFLIAESESRERDLAALQLAQKAETQRNRLQAMEREATLRRALLGAALLLLAVLVGVLFLTLGRLRGARREVRIDSLTGVASRRQVLGELDTALAALPRGGRMPLSVLALDVDHFKRINDEHGHAAGDQVLRLVATTLRQSLRRNDSFGRTGGEEFLALLPGAACAEARELAGLLREVLERQSFDAIVPGLRLTVSIGVAEAGAGESSQALLARADAALYRAKHGGRNRVELASAPGAANARGGSDS
;
A
#
# COMPACT_ATOMS: atom_id res chain seq x y z
N MET A 1 -9.86 -54.34 10.89
CA MET A 1 -10.79 -53.67 9.96
C MET A 1 -11.75 -52.77 10.75
N ARG A 2 -11.36 -51.60 11.14
CA ARG A 2 -12.17 -50.49 11.69
C ARG A 2 -11.21 -49.32 11.99
N SER A 3 -10.86 -48.52 10.99
CA SER A 3 -10.18 -47.24 11.21
C SER A 3 -10.15 -46.38 9.93
N ALA A 4 -11.25 -46.35 9.16
CA ALA A 4 -11.29 -45.56 7.92
C ALA A 4 -12.32 -44.41 7.94
N ASP A 5 -13.17 -44.29 8.97
CA ASP A 5 -14.32 -43.35 8.92
C ASP A 5 -14.12 -42.00 9.66
N THR A 6 -12.94 -41.72 10.21
CA THR A 6 -12.72 -40.48 10.97
C THR A 6 -11.91 -39.40 10.20
N ALA A 7 -11.48 -39.66 8.98
CA ALA A 7 -10.64 -38.71 8.20
C ALA A 7 -11.45 -37.69 7.39
N TRP A 8 -12.75 -37.85 7.24
CA TRP A 8 -13.58 -37.03 6.34
C TRP A 8 -14.10 -35.71 6.94
N ALA A 9 -14.17 -35.61 8.25
CA ALA A 9 -14.68 -34.41 8.91
C ALA A 9 -13.64 -33.28 9.05
N ALA A 10 -12.36 -33.57 8.89
CA ALA A 10 -11.29 -32.59 9.10
C ALA A 10 -10.97 -31.72 7.85
N GLY A 11 -11.35 -32.15 6.66
CA GLY A 11 -11.01 -31.43 5.41
C GLY A 11 -11.87 -30.19 5.14
N GLY A 12 -13.11 -30.18 5.62
CA GLY A 12 -14.01 -29.04 5.38
C GLY A 12 -13.71 -27.80 6.23
N SER A 13 -13.09 -28.00 7.38
CA SER A 13 -12.85 -26.94 8.35
C SER A 13 -11.59 -26.13 8.10
N THR A 14 -10.60 -26.68 7.42
CA THR A 14 -9.36 -25.95 7.10
C THR A 14 -9.60 -24.83 6.07
N VAL A 15 -10.51 -25.02 5.15
CA VAL A 15 -10.86 -24.02 4.13
C VAL A 15 -11.55 -22.80 4.73
N ARG A 16 -12.46 -22.99 5.69
CA ARG A 16 -13.18 -21.90 6.33
C ARG A 16 -12.27 -20.96 7.15
N MET A 17 -11.14 -21.43 7.60
CA MET A 17 -10.37 -20.73 8.62
C MET A 17 -9.13 -19.99 8.10
N LEU A 18 -8.62 -20.37 6.96
CA LEU A 18 -7.50 -19.62 6.34
C LEU A 18 -7.96 -18.32 5.71
N MET A 19 -9.25 -18.22 5.50
CA MET A 19 -9.89 -17.00 5.06
C MET A 19 -10.18 -16.02 6.20
N SER A 20 -9.97 -16.41 7.43
CA SER A 20 -9.91 -15.53 8.58
C SER A 20 -8.56 -14.80 8.71
N SER A 21 -7.60 -15.03 7.83
CA SER A 21 -6.46 -14.16 7.68
C SER A 21 -6.96 -12.82 7.12
N PRO A 22 -6.77 -11.70 7.81
CA PRO A 22 -7.42 -10.42 7.49
C PRO A 22 -7.05 -9.81 6.14
N LEU A 23 -6.33 -10.52 5.31
CA LEU A 23 -5.76 -10.05 4.05
C LEU A 23 -6.36 -10.72 2.80
N LEU A 24 -7.27 -11.68 2.94
CA LEU A 24 -7.84 -12.41 1.80
C LEU A 24 -9.35 -12.21 1.61
N LEU A 25 -9.96 -11.44 2.51
CA LEU A 25 -11.40 -11.38 2.67
C LEU A 25 -11.96 -10.05 2.20
N GLY A 26 -12.64 -10.07 1.15
CA GLY A 26 -13.51 -8.98 0.79
C GLY A 26 -13.93 -8.88 -0.66
N VAL A 27 -15.17 -8.76 -0.87
CA VAL A 27 -15.93 -8.14 -1.97
C VAL A 27 -16.97 -9.01 -2.65
N LEU A 28 -18.22 -8.87 -2.34
CA LEU A 28 -19.37 -9.00 -3.26
C LEU A 28 -20.69 -8.51 -2.64
N ALA A 29 -21.05 -7.33 -2.90
CA ALA A 29 -22.44 -6.92 -3.17
C ALA A 29 -22.45 -5.49 -3.68
N LEU A 30 -22.83 -5.32 -4.92
CA LEU A 30 -23.62 -4.13 -5.29
C LEU A 30 -24.33 -4.41 -6.61
N ALA A 31 -25.62 -4.25 -6.59
CA ALA A 31 -26.47 -4.22 -7.75
C ALA A 31 -26.07 -3.03 -8.64
N LEU A 32 -25.79 -3.29 -9.91
CA LEU A 32 -25.58 -2.25 -10.91
C LEU A 32 -26.93 -1.66 -11.34
N PRO A 33 -27.08 -0.35 -11.43
CA PRO A 33 -28.09 0.24 -12.28
C PRO A 33 -27.59 0.22 -13.74
N PHE A 34 -28.33 -0.40 -14.62
CA PHE A 34 -28.14 -0.26 -16.06
C PHE A 34 -28.42 1.19 -16.45
N ALA A 35 -27.39 1.95 -16.77
CA ALA A 35 -27.55 3.19 -17.51
C ALA A 35 -27.56 2.82 -19.00
N ALA A 36 -28.73 2.92 -19.62
CA ALA A 36 -28.90 2.85 -21.06
C ALA A 36 -28.13 4.01 -21.70
N CYS A 37 -27.05 3.71 -22.42
CA CYS A 37 -26.37 4.67 -23.27
C CYS A 37 -26.77 4.43 -24.73
N GLY A 38 -27.04 5.52 -25.41
CA GLY A 38 -27.72 5.62 -26.69
C GLY A 38 -27.13 4.79 -27.84
N ALA A 39 -28.01 4.28 -28.64
CA ALA A 39 -27.75 3.48 -29.83
C ALA A 39 -27.11 4.31 -30.95
N SER A 40 -25.82 4.08 -31.21
CA SER A 40 -25.26 4.23 -32.54
C SER A 40 -25.29 2.85 -33.23
N ARG A 41 -25.81 2.79 -34.47
CA ARG A 41 -25.81 1.57 -35.27
C ARG A 41 -24.37 1.12 -35.52
N ALA A 42 -23.90 0.17 -34.69
CA ALA A 42 -22.77 -0.69 -34.98
C ALA A 42 -23.33 -2.03 -35.51
N GLU A 43 -22.74 -2.57 -36.54
CA GLU A 43 -23.02 -3.92 -37.07
C GLU A 43 -23.15 -4.89 -35.89
N ALA A 44 -24.26 -5.65 -35.86
CA ALA A 44 -24.55 -6.60 -34.81
C ALA A 44 -23.42 -7.63 -34.75
N ALA A 45 -22.61 -7.52 -33.68
CA ALA A 45 -21.62 -8.55 -33.36
C ALA A 45 -22.34 -9.92 -33.30
N PRO A 46 -21.71 -11.02 -33.73
CA PRO A 46 -22.32 -12.35 -33.71
C PRO A 46 -22.82 -12.62 -32.26
N PRO A 47 -24.00 -13.21 -32.08
CA PRO A 47 -24.67 -13.36 -30.79
C PRO A 47 -23.81 -14.00 -29.69
N GLY A 48 -22.75 -14.73 -30.03
CA GLY A 48 -21.76 -15.25 -29.09
C GLY A 48 -20.72 -14.23 -28.61
N ALA A 49 -20.46 -13.14 -29.34
CA ALA A 49 -19.42 -12.18 -28.98
C ALA A 49 -19.84 -11.29 -27.78
N ALA A 50 -21.11 -10.89 -27.74
CA ALA A 50 -21.63 -10.12 -26.60
C ALA A 50 -21.66 -10.96 -25.31
N GLN A 51 -22.06 -12.23 -25.42
CA GLN A 51 -22.04 -13.18 -24.30
C GLN A 51 -20.62 -13.45 -23.80
N ALA A 52 -19.67 -13.63 -24.73
CA ALA A 52 -18.26 -13.80 -24.43
C ALA A 52 -17.66 -12.58 -23.70
N ALA A 53 -17.96 -11.37 -24.18
CA ALA A 53 -17.52 -10.12 -23.54
C ALA A 53 -18.13 -9.95 -22.14
N ALA A 54 -19.40 -10.31 -21.96
CA ALA A 54 -20.06 -10.28 -20.63
C ALA A 54 -19.44 -11.30 -19.67
N PHE A 55 -19.09 -12.49 -20.15
CA PHE A 55 -18.36 -13.48 -19.35
C PHE A 55 -17.00 -12.93 -18.90
N ASP A 56 -16.21 -12.39 -19.84
CA ASP A 56 -14.87 -11.85 -19.56
C ASP A 56 -14.94 -10.67 -18.59
N ALA A 57 -15.91 -9.77 -18.74
CA ALA A 57 -16.13 -8.68 -17.83
C ALA A 57 -16.51 -9.17 -16.42
N LEU A 58 -17.43 -10.13 -16.32
CA LEU A 58 -17.86 -10.66 -15.02
C LEU A 58 -16.76 -11.42 -14.31
N ILE A 59 -15.96 -12.26 -14.99
CA ILE A 59 -14.88 -13.02 -14.34
C ILE A 59 -13.75 -12.11 -13.86
N GLU A 60 -13.48 -11.01 -14.57
CA GLU A 60 -12.53 -10.00 -14.13
C GLU A 60 -13.08 -9.19 -12.94
N ASP A 61 -14.35 -8.79 -12.98
CA ASP A 61 -15.03 -8.06 -11.91
C ASP A 61 -15.10 -8.90 -10.63
N VAL A 62 -15.61 -10.12 -10.74
CA VAL A 62 -15.68 -11.05 -9.60
C VAL A 62 -14.31 -11.37 -9.04
N GLY A 63 -13.30 -11.52 -9.88
CA GLY A 63 -11.92 -11.74 -9.44
C GLY A 63 -11.21 -10.50 -8.90
N ALA A 64 -11.70 -9.31 -9.24
CA ALA A 64 -11.11 -8.03 -8.81
C ALA A 64 -11.82 -7.42 -7.60
N HIS A 65 -13.13 -7.54 -7.56
CA HIS A 65 -14.01 -6.91 -6.58
C HIS A 65 -14.81 -7.93 -5.77
N GLY A 66 -14.65 -9.23 -6.08
CA GLY A 66 -15.36 -10.29 -5.38
C GLY A 66 -15.13 -10.22 -3.88
N LYS A 67 -16.20 -10.11 -3.04
CA LYS A 67 -16.15 -10.52 -1.63
C LYS A 67 -15.48 -11.87 -1.62
N ASP A 68 -14.74 -12.13 -0.59
CA ASP A 68 -14.14 -13.43 -0.42
C ASP A 68 -15.19 -14.52 -0.60
N MET A 69 -15.27 -15.00 -1.84
CA MET A 69 -16.27 -15.97 -2.24
C MET A 69 -16.06 -17.31 -1.56
N ALA A 70 -14.88 -17.53 -0.99
CA ALA A 70 -14.64 -18.73 -0.23
C ALA A 70 -15.13 -18.62 1.21
N ALA A 71 -15.37 -17.41 1.73
CA ALA A 71 -16.05 -17.20 2.99
C ALA A 71 -17.58 -17.08 2.83
N ASP A 72 -18.05 -16.77 1.63
CA ASP A 72 -19.46 -16.67 1.29
C ASP A 72 -19.79 -17.66 0.17
N GLU A 73 -20.08 -18.90 0.57
CA GLU A 73 -20.45 -19.98 -0.36
C GLU A 73 -21.66 -19.59 -1.24
N GLN A 74 -22.57 -18.79 -0.72
CA GLN A 74 -23.73 -18.33 -1.48
C GLN A 74 -23.30 -17.33 -2.56
N ALA A 75 -22.39 -16.40 -2.24
CA ALA A 75 -21.86 -15.44 -3.23
C ALA A 75 -21.09 -16.17 -4.34
N TYR A 76 -20.29 -17.20 -3.98
CA TYR A 76 -19.63 -18.05 -4.97
C TYR A 76 -20.63 -18.74 -5.87
N ARG A 77 -21.65 -19.41 -5.31
CA ARG A 77 -22.67 -20.10 -6.09
C ARG A 77 -23.40 -19.17 -7.05
N VAL A 78 -23.73 -17.96 -6.61
CA VAL A 78 -24.35 -16.94 -7.46
C VAL A 78 -23.42 -16.51 -8.59
N ALA A 79 -22.16 -16.22 -8.31
CA ALA A 79 -21.17 -15.83 -9.30
C ALA A 79 -20.90 -16.96 -10.31
N HIS A 80 -20.71 -18.19 -9.81
CA HIS A 80 -20.52 -19.38 -10.65
C HIS A 80 -21.72 -19.62 -11.59
N ALA A 81 -22.94 -19.58 -11.07
CA ALA A 81 -24.15 -19.77 -11.88
C ALA A 81 -24.27 -18.70 -12.98
N ARG A 82 -23.95 -17.44 -12.67
CA ARG A 82 -23.93 -16.35 -13.64
C ARG A 82 -22.84 -16.53 -14.70
N LEU A 83 -21.62 -16.90 -14.31
CA LEU A 83 -20.53 -17.22 -15.23
C LEU A 83 -20.89 -18.41 -16.12
N GLN A 84 -21.49 -19.45 -15.56
CA GLN A 84 -21.92 -20.61 -16.31
C GLN A 84 -23.02 -20.27 -17.34
N ALA A 85 -23.98 -19.40 -16.98
CA ALA A 85 -25.01 -18.93 -17.89
C ALA A 85 -24.45 -18.05 -19.02
N LEU A 86 -23.37 -17.32 -18.78
CA LEU A 86 -22.69 -16.48 -19.75
C LEU A 86 -21.63 -17.24 -20.57
N LEU A 87 -21.35 -18.51 -20.24
CA LEU A 87 -20.34 -19.30 -20.96
C LEU A 87 -20.84 -19.65 -22.37
N PRO A 88 -20.16 -19.19 -23.46
CA PRO A 88 -20.57 -19.55 -24.80
C PRO A 88 -20.41 -21.04 -25.06
N ALA A 89 -21.37 -21.63 -25.75
CA ALA A 89 -21.32 -23.05 -26.14
C ALA A 89 -20.08 -23.32 -27.02
N GLY A 90 -19.30 -24.33 -26.63
CA GLY A 90 -18.13 -24.74 -27.40
C GLY A 90 -16.89 -23.87 -27.27
N ASP A 91 -16.86 -22.92 -26.31
CA ASP A 91 -15.66 -22.09 -26.04
C ASP A 91 -14.73 -22.78 -25.03
N PRO A 92 -13.63 -23.41 -25.46
CA PRO A 92 -12.74 -24.14 -24.58
C PRO A 92 -11.90 -23.21 -23.68
N VAL A 93 -11.62 -21.97 -24.13
CA VAL A 93 -10.80 -21.01 -23.40
C VAL A 93 -11.58 -20.50 -22.18
N ARG A 94 -12.82 -20.06 -22.38
CA ARG A 94 -13.68 -19.58 -21.28
C ARG A 94 -14.09 -20.70 -20.33
N ARG A 95 -14.27 -21.91 -20.87
CA ARG A 95 -14.46 -23.10 -20.03
C ARG A 95 -13.26 -23.32 -19.11
N ALA A 96 -12.04 -23.27 -19.62
CA ALA A 96 -10.83 -23.44 -18.82
C ALA A 96 -10.64 -22.31 -17.79
N ARG A 97 -11.07 -21.08 -18.11
CA ARG A 97 -11.08 -19.96 -17.15
C ARG A 97 -12.08 -20.19 -16.02
N LEU A 98 -13.28 -20.69 -16.34
CA LEU A 98 -14.26 -21.08 -15.33
C LEU A 98 -13.74 -22.20 -14.43
N ASP A 99 -13.13 -23.23 -15.03
CA ASP A 99 -12.53 -24.34 -14.25
C ASP A 99 -11.39 -23.85 -13.33
N ALA A 100 -10.59 -22.87 -13.77
CA ALA A 100 -9.55 -22.26 -12.95
C ALA A 100 -10.15 -21.37 -11.83
N PHE A 101 -11.26 -20.70 -12.07
CA PHE A 101 -12.01 -19.95 -11.08
C PHE A 101 -12.59 -20.88 -10.01
N ASP A 102 -13.22 -21.98 -10.41
CA ASP A 102 -13.75 -22.99 -9.48
C ASP A 102 -12.62 -23.63 -8.65
N CYS A 103 -11.47 -23.86 -9.28
CA CYS A 103 -10.27 -24.36 -8.61
C CYS A 103 -9.87 -23.47 -7.41
N GLN A 104 -10.01 -22.15 -7.51
CA GLN A 104 -9.65 -21.20 -6.44
C GLN A 104 -10.55 -21.30 -5.20
N HIS A 105 -11.70 -21.96 -5.30
CA HIS A 105 -12.66 -22.15 -4.19
C HIS A 105 -12.48 -23.48 -3.45
N PHE A 106 -11.58 -24.32 -3.90
CA PHE A 106 -11.22 -25.60 -3.25
C PHE A 106 -12.39 -26.52 -2.92
N PRO A 107 -13.31 -26.82 -3.85
CA PRO A 107 -14.51 -27.60 -3.56
C PRO A 107 -14.21 -29.01 -3.02
N GLN A 108 -13.02 -29.54 -3.29
CA GLN A 108 -12.51 -30.82 -2.80
C GLN A 108 -11.33 -30.68 -1.82
N GLY A 109 -11.11 -29.48 -1.31
CA GLY A 109 -10.00 -29.14 -0.43
C GLY A 109 -8.74 -28.67 -1.15
N PRO A 110 -7.82 -28.01 -0.42
CA PRO A 110 -6.66 -27.36 -1.03
C PRO A 110 -5.68 -28.34 -1.69
N ALA A 111 -5.44 -29.52 -1.14
CA ALA A 111 -4.55 -30.51 -1.73
C ALA A 111 -5.05 -31.00 -3.12
N ALA A 112 -6.37 -31.23 -3.25
CA ALA A 112 -6.97 -31.60 -4.52
C ALA A 112 -6.91 -30.44 -5.56
N ALA A 113 -7.05 -29.22 -5.09
CA ALA A 113 -6.94 -28.02 -5.92
C ALA A 113 -5.51 -27.81 -6.46
N VAL A 114 -4.46 -28.15 -5.71
CA VAL A 114 -3.08 -28.15 -6.22
C VAL A 114 -2.94 -29.09 -7.41
N GLU A 115 -3.46 -30.31 -7.29
CA GLU A 115 -3.42 -31.28 -8.38
C GLU A 115 -4.25 -30.84 -9.60
N GLN A 116 -5.43 -30.25 -9.37
CA GLN A 116 -6.26 -29.68 -10.42
C GLN A 116 -5.55 -28.54 -11.14
N ALA A 117 -4.96 -27.59 -10.40
CA ALA A 117 -4.23 -26.46 -10.95
C ALA A 117 -3.06 -26.91 -11.83
N ARG A 118 -2.25 -27.85 -11.35
CA ARG A 118 -1.11 -28.40 -12.09
C ARG A 118 -1.53 -29.14 -13.35
N ARG A 119 -2.63 -29.88 -13.33
CA ARG A 119 -3.18 -30.50 -14.54
C ARG A 119 -3.67 -29.46 -15.53
N GLY A 120 -4.41 -28.46 -15.05
CA GLY A 120 -4.93 -27.37 -15.88
C GLY A 120 -3.81 -26.55 -16.52
N GLU A 121 -2.76 -26.18 -15.78
CA GLU A 121 -1.59 -25.46 -16.29
C GLU A 121 -0.88 -26.23 -17.41
N ARG A 122 -0.73 -27.54 -17.29
CA ARG A 122 -0.11 -28.40 -18.31
C ARG A 122 -1.03 -28.71 -19.49
N GLY A 123 -2.28 -28.34 -19.41
CA GLY A 123 -3.27 -28.55 -20.47
C GLY A 123 -2.94 -27.79 -21.77
N ALA A 124 -3.47 -28.28 -22.90
CA ALA A 124 -3.24 -27.68 -24.21
C ALA A 124 -3.73 -26.21 -24.29
N ILE A 125 -4.87 -25.92 -23.68
CA ILE A 125 -5.46 -24.57 -23.64
C ILE A 125 -4.55 -23.60 -22.88
N ALA A 126 -4.08 -23.97 -21.69
CA ALA A 126 -3.20 -23.13 -20.87
C ALA A 126 -1.83 -22.89 -21.55
N ARG A 127 -1.32 -23.86 -22.29
CA ARG A 127 -0.09 -23.67 -23.10
C ARG A 127 -0.27 -22.68 -24.25
N ALA A 128 -1.45 -22.63 -24.85
CA ALA A 128 -1.77 -21.73 -25.95
C ALA A 128 -2.21 -20.32 -25.45
N HIS A 129 -2.77 -20.23 -24.24
CA HIS A 129 -3.38 -19.00 -23.70
C HIS A 129 -2.78 -18.64 -22.36
N VAL A 130 -1.91 -17.63 -22.36
CA VAL A 130 -1.17 -17.15 -21.17
C VAL A 130 -2.11 -16.80 -20.00
N GLN A 131 -3.25 -16.16 -20.25
CA GLN A 131 -4.21 -15.80 -19.20
C GLN A 131 -4.75 -17.03 -18.47
N VAL A 132 -5.15 -18.07 -19.21
CA VAL A 132 -5.62 -19.35 -18.62
C VAL A 132 -4.53 -19.98 -17.76
N ARG A 133 -3.30 -19.98 -18.25
CA ARG A 133 -2.14 -20.48 -17.50
C ARG A 133 -1.96 -19.71 -16.19
N LEU A 134 -2.04 -18.38 -16.23
CA LEU A 134 -1.88 -17.53 -15.06
C LEU A 134 -2.99 -17.76 -14.03
N GLU A 135 -4.23 -18.01 -14.47
CA GLU A 135 -5.37 -18.29 -13.58
C GLU A 135 -5.21 -19.64 -12.86
N TYR A 136 -4.68 -20.68 -13.52
CA TYR A 136 -4.33 -21.95 -12.84
C TYR A 136 -3.13 -21.79 -11.90
N LEU A 137 -2.10 -21.02 -12.26
CA LEU A 137 -1.00 -20.70 -11.34
C LEU A 137 -1.49 -19.94 -10.11
N LEU A 138 -2.48 -19.07 -10.25
CA LEU A 138 -3.09 -18.38 -9.13
C LEU A 138 -3.86 -19.35 -8.22
N CYS A 139 -4.61 -20.31 -8.79
CA CYS A 139 -5.22 -21.37 -8.01
C CYS A 139 -4.16 -22.19 -7.26
N GLU A 140 -3.08 -22.62 -7.91
CA GLU A 140 -1.98 -23.34 -7.24
C GLU A 140 -1.40 -22.52 -6.08
N THR A 141 -1.20 -21.22 -6.30
CA THR A 141 -0.68 -20.31 -5.27
C THR A 141 -1.57 -20.29 -4.03
N TYR A 142 -2.87 -20.07 -4.21
CA TYR A 142 -3.83 -20.05 -3.12
C TYR A 142 -3.99 -21.41 -2.45
N ALA A 143 -4.03 -22.48 -3.23
CA ALA A 143 -4.17 -23.82 -2.71
C ALA A 143 -2.97 -24.25 -1.85
N LEU A 144 -1.74 -24.00 -2.29
CA LEU A 144 -0.51 -24.25 -1.53
C LEU A 144 -0.44 -23.42 -0.25
N TYR A 145 -0.85 -22.15 -0.31
CA TYR A 145 -0.93 -21.30 0.87
C TYR A 145 -1.92 -21.86 1.89
N ASN A 146 -3.11 -22.27 1.45
CA ASN A 146 -4.15 -22.83 2.29
C ASN A 146 -3.83 -24.23 2.83
N ASP A 147 -3.03 -25.02 2.10
CA ASP A 147 -2.53 -26.32 2.56
C ASP A 147 -1.35 -26.20 3.55
N GLY A 148 -0.92 -24.97 3.84
CA GLY A 148 0.19 -24.69 4.76
C GLY A 148 1.58 -24.97 4.20
N GLN A 149 1.71 -25.20 2.90
CA GLN A 149 2.99 -25.43 2.22
C GLN A 149 3.69 -24.09 1.91
N ARG A 150 4.08 -23.39 2.97
CA ARG A 150 4.49 -21.98 2.91
C ARG A 150 5.64 -21.65 1.96
N PRO A 151 6.75 -22.37 1.81
CA PRO A 151 7.75 -22.01 0.79
C PRO A 151 7.29 -22.29 -0.64
N ALA A 152 6.41 -23.29 -0.83
CA ALA A 152 6.06 -23.79 -2.16
C ALA A 152 5.20 -22.83 -2.97
N TYR A 153 4.33 -22.03 -2.33
CA TYR A 153 3.43 -21.12 -3.05
C TYR A 153 4.14 -19.89 -3.66
N LEU A 154 5.36 -19.58 -3.24
CA LEU A 154 6.15 -18.50 -3.84
C LEU A 154 6.52 -18.78 -5.30
N ARG A 155 6.74 -20.04 -5.66
CA ARG A 155 7.14 -20.41 -7.02
C ARG A 155 6.09 -20.04 -8.07
N PRO A 156 4.82 -20.49 -7.97
CA PRO A 156 3.80 -20.08 -8.93
C PRO A 156 3.52 -18.57 -8.88
N ALA A 157 3.51 -17.93 -7.72
CA ALA A 157 3.35 -16.47 -7.61
C ALA A 157 4.46 -15.70 -8.35
N THR A 158 5.72 -16.12 -8.21
CA THR A 158 6.86 -15.53 -8.93
C THR A 158 6.72 -15.74 -10.44
N THR A 159 6.23 -16.90 -10.88
CA THR A 159 5.97 -17.18 -12.31
C THR A 159 4.88 -16.25 -12.88
N ILE A 160 3.81 -15.98 -12.12
CA ILE A 160 2.80 -15.01 -12.51
C ILE A 160 3.43 -13.63 -12.69
N LEU A 161 4.24 -13.17 -11.72
CA LEU A 161 4.89 -11.86 -11.78
C LEU A 161 5.83 -11.73 -12.99
N ALA A 162 6.58 -12.78 -13.32
CA ALA A 162 7.45 -12.80 -14.49
C ALA A 162 6.69 -12.72 -15.82
N LEU A 163 5.51 -13.35 -15.90
CA LEU A 163 4.72 -13.43 -17.13
C LEU A 163 3.77 -12.23 -17.33
N THR A 164 3.45 -11.47 -16.27
CA THR A 164 2.42 -10.43 -16.35
C THR A 164 2.96 -9.07 -16.78
N GLY A 165 4.20 -8.75 -16.83
CA GLY A 165 4.67 -7.40 -17.16
C GLY A 165 3.89 -6.27 -16.43
N ALA A 166 4.26 -5.00 -16.64
CA ALA A 166 3.69 -3.90 -15.84
C ALA A 166 2.19 -3.64 -16.10
N HIS A 167 1.70 -3.88 -17.31
CA HIS A 167 0.34 -3.44 -17.71
C HIS A 167 -0.55 -4.56 -18.27
N ARG A 168 -0.03 -5.78 -18.35
CA ARG A 168 -0.79 -6.93 -18.84
C ARG A 168 -1.29 -7.76 -17.65
N PHE A 169 -2.58 -8.04 -17.60
CA PHE A 169 -3.24 -8.81 -16.53
C PHE A 169 -3.07 -8.21 -15.12
N PRO A 170 -3.49 -6.97 -14.88
CA PRO A 170 -3.25 -6.26 -13.63
C PRO A 170 -3.87 -6.96 -12.41
N ARG A 171 -5.02 -7.63 -12.57
CA ARG A 171 -5.66 -8.42 -11.51
C ARG A 171 -4.76 -9.57 -11.03
N LEU A 172 -4.26 -10.37 -11.97
CA LEU A 172 -3.42 -11.53 -11.66
C LEU A 172 -2.08 -11.10 -11.07
N ARG A 173 -1.51 -10.00 -11.58
CA ARG A 173 -0.30 -9.41 -11.01
C ARG A 173 -0.53 -8.92 -9.59
N ALA A 174 -1.63 -8.21 -9.33
CA ALA A 174 -1.98 -7.72 -8.00
C ALA A 174 -2.15 -8.88 -6.99
N ALA A 175 -2.84 -9.95 -7.40
CA ALA A 175 -3.00 -11.14 -6.58
C ALA A 175 -1.65 -11.82 -6.26
N ALA A 176 -0.76 -11.94 -7.25
CA ALA A 176 0.57 -12.51 -7.06
C ALA A 176 1.47 -11.64 -6.18
N LEU A 177 1.43 -10.30 -6.32
CA LEU A 177 2.13 -9.37 -5.43
C LEU A 177 1.66 -9.51 -3.99
N ARG A 178 0.34 -9.64 -3.77
CA ARG A 178 -0.22 -9.84 -2.44
C ARG A 178 0.31 -11.12 -1.81
N MET A 179 0.30 -12.22 -2.55
CA MET A 179 0.83 -13.50 -2.06
C MET A 179 2.34 -13.43 -1.79
N ARG A 180 3.10 -12.72 -2.62
CA ARG A 180 4.52 -12.47 -2.38
C ARG A 180 4.75 -11.68 -1.10
N ALA A 181 3.99 -10.61 -0.90
CA ALA A 181 4.09 -9.80 0.31
C ALA A 181 3.79 -10.61 1.58
N PHE A 182 2.80 -11.51 1.53
CA PHE A 182 2.52 -12.41 2.65
C PHE A 182 3.69 -13.35 2.94
N ALA A 183 4.28 -13.94 1.90
CA ALA A 183 5.42 -14.82 2.06
C ALA A 183 6.63 -14.10 2.64
N GLU A 184 6.91 -12.91 2.16
CA GLU A 184 7.99 -12.07 2.67
C GLU A 184 7.75 -11.72 4.14
N ARG A 185 6.52 -11.38 4.51
CA ARG A 185 6.12 -11.11 5.90
C ARG A 185 6.24 -12.36 6.79
N ASP A 186 5.72 -13.50 6.34
CA ASP A 186 5.79 -14.79 7.06
C ASP A 186 7.23 -15.24 7.26
N ALA A 187 8.13 -14.92 6.32
CA ALA A 187 9.57 -15.16 6.44
C ALA A 187 10.29 -14.16 7.37
N GLY A 188 9.57 -13.10 7.82
CA GLY A 188 10.13 -12.03 8.64
C GLY A 188 10.88 -10.95 7.85
N HIS A 189 10.72 -10.90 6.53
CA HIS A 189 11.28 -9.87 5.65
C HIS A 189 10.32 -8.69 5.51
N TYR A 190 10.07 -7.99 6.61
CA TYR A 190 9.02 -6.95 6.70
C TYR A 190 9.28 -5.75 5.79
N ALA A 191 10.52 -5.29 5.71
CA ALA A 191 10.89 -4.20 4.83
C ALA A 191 10.71 -4.55 3.33
N GLN A 192 10.95 -5.80 2.96
CA GLN A 192 10.71 -6.28 1.60
C GLN A 192 9.22 -6.41 1.32
N SER A 193 8.45 -6.97 2.26
CA SER A 193 6.98 -7.04 2.20
C SER A 193 6.37 -5.64 2.01
N LEU A 194 6.85 -4.65 2.76
CA LEU A 194 6.41 -3.26 2.63
C LEU A 194 6.65 -2.72 1.20
N ARG A 195 7.82 -2.96 0.61
CA ARG A 195 8.09 -2.57 -0.79
C ARG A 195 7.15 -3.24 -1.78
N THR A 196 6.89 -4.54 -1.59
CA THR A 196 5.95 -5.30 -2.43
C THR A 196 4.51 -4.76 -2.29
N LEU A 197 4.10 -4.40 -1.08
CA LEU A 197 2.79 -3.79 -0.82
C LEU A 197 2.68 -2.37 -1.41
N GLN A 198 3.75 -1.61 -1.41
CA GLN A 198 3.80 -0.30 -2.08
C GLN A 198 3.69 -0.43 -3.61
N GLU A 199 4.30 -1.46 -4.21
CA GLU A 199 4.10 -1.79 -5.63
C GLU A 199 2.64 -2.19 -5.89
N LEU A 200 2.06 -3.05 -5.04
CA LEU A 200 0.66 -3.45 -5.12
C LEU A 200 -0.29 -2.25 -5.01
N ARG A 201 -0.04 -1.35 -4.06
CA ARG A 201 -0.84 -0.14 -3.88
C ARG A 201 -0.91 0.71 -5.15
N ARG A 202 0.21 0.88 -5.87
CA ARG A 202 0.24 1.58 -7.15
C ARG A 202 -0.70 0.96 -8.19
N LEU A 203 -0.78 -0.38 -8.21
CA LEU A 203 -1.70 -1.09 -9.09
C LEU A 203 -3.16 -0.96 -8.66
N ASP A 204 -3.42 -0.99 -7.35
CA ASP A 204 -4.78 -0.87 -6.82
C ASP A 204 -5.35 0.55 -7.03
N GLU A 205 -4.54 1.59 -6.90
CA GLU A 205 -4.93 2.98 -7.14
C GLU A 205 -5.26 3.26 -8.62
N GLN A 206 -4.65 2.54 -9.57
CA GLN A 206 -4.98 2.57 -11.00
C GLN A 206 -6.37 2.03 -11.32
N ARG A 207 -6.91 1.22 -10.44
CA ARG A 207 -8.13 0.47 -10.64
C ARG A 207 -9.34 1.01 -9.91
N ASP A 208 -9.35 2.31 -9.63
CA ASP A 208 -10.44 2.98 -8.93
C ASP A 208 -10.45 2.85 -7.40
N GLY A 209 -9.30 2.52 -6.81
CA GLY A 209 -9.01 2.73 -5.39
C GLY A 209 -9.96 2.08 -4.38
N GLY A 210 -10.84 1.20 -4.82
CA GLY A 210 -11.89 0.62 -4.01
C GLY A 210 -11.39 -0.16 -2.79
N TRP A 211 -12.17 -1.07 -2.38
CA TRP A 211 -12.02 -1.94 -1.22
C TRP A 211 -10.66 -2.70 -1.14
N VAL A 212 -10.14 -3.13 -2.31
CA VAL A 212 -8.86 -3.87 -2.41
C VAL A 212 -7.68 -2.98 -2.01
N ALA A 213 -7.73 -1.69 -2.32
CA ALA A 213 -6.72 -0.72 -1.89
C ALA A 213 -6.67 -0.59 -0.37
N LEU A 214 -7.82 -0.67 0.31
CA LEU A 214 -7.87 -0.64 1.78
C LEU A 214 -7.22 -1.88 2.40
N LEU A 215 -7.39 -3.07 1.80
CA LEU A 215 -6.68 -4.28 2.23
C LEU A 215 -5.17 -4.14 2.09
N THR A 216 -4.71 -3.52 1.01
CA THR A 216 -3.29 -3.25 0.81
C THR A 216 -2.75 -2.29 1.87
N LEU A 217 -3.53 -1.25 2.24
CA LEU A 217 -3.19 -0.36 3.36
C LEU A 217 -3.13 -1.11 4.69
N ILE A 218 -4.06 -2.01 4.97
CA ILE A 218 -3.99 -2.87 6.16
C ILE A 218 -2.70 -3.70 6.16
N GLY A 219 -2.32 -4.29 5.02
CA GLY A 219 -1.05 -5.01 4.89
C GLY A 219 0.18 -4.12 5.17
N ILE A 220 0.15 -2.87 4.72
CA ILE A 220 1.19 -1.88 5.01
C ILE A 220 1.24 -1.54 6.51
N ALA A 221 0.08 -1.34 7.13
CA ALA A 221 -0.01 -1.10 8.58
C ALA A 221 0.54 -2.29 9.38
N ASP A 222 0.23 -3.52 8.95
CA ASP A 222 0.76 -4.75 9.53
C ASP A 222 2.29 -4.82 9.41
N ALA A 223 2.86 -4.50 8.25
CA ALA A 223 4.31 -4.49 8.05
C ALA A 223 5.00 -3.49 8.98
N TYR A 224 4.43 -2.30 9.19
CA TYR A 224 4.95 -1.35 10.18
C TYR A 224 4.85 -1.87 11.61
N LEU A 225 3.74 -2.52 11.99
CA LEU A 225 3.60 -3.14 13.32
C LEU A 225 4.64 -4.24 13.54
N ASP A 226 4.86 -5.09 12.55
CA ASP A 226 5.83 -6.19 12.64
C ASP A 226 7.27 -5.68 12.75
N MET A 227 7.55 -4.51 12.14
CA MET A 227 8.81 -3.78 12.32
C MET A 227 8.92 -3.01 13.65
N GLY A 228 7.87 -3.01 14.50
CA GLY A 228 7.87 -2.23 15.74
C GLY A 228 7.73 -0.71 15.53
N LEU A 229 7.01 -0.31 14.49
CA LEU A 229 6.75 1.10 14.12
C LEU A 229 5.24 1.43 14.28
N PRO A 230 4.69 1.40 15.51
CA PRO A 230 3.25 1.56 15.74
C PRO A 230 2.71 2.92 15.31
N ASP A 231 3.53 3.97 15.32
CA ASP A 231 3.10 5.32 14.93
C ASP A 231 2.86 5.42 13.43
N LEU A 232 3.72 4.80 12.61
CA LEU A 232 3.51 4.72 11.16
C LEU A 232 2.31 3.84 10.82
N SER A 233 2.15 2.73 11.54
CA SER A 233 0.98 1.87 11.40
C SER A 233 -0.31 2.64 11.72
N HIS A 234 -0.33 3.40 12.81
CA HIS A 234 -1.49 4.21 13.22
C HIS A 234 -1.92 5.21 12.14
N GLN A 235 -0.98 5.89 11.49
CA GLN A 235 -1.28 6.82 10.40
C GLN A 235 -2.01 6.13 9.24
N VAL A 236 -1.53 4.94 8.84
CA VAL A 236 -2.15 4.17 7.77
C VAL A 236 -3.54 3.66 8.17
N VAL A 237 -3.68 3.19 9.41
CA VAL A 237 -4.97 2.73 9.95
C VAL A 237 -5.99 3.88 10.00
N ALA A 238 -5.58 5.07 10.39
CA ALA A 238 -6.43 6.26 10.38
C ALA A 238 -6.93 6.60 8.95
N GLU A 239 -6.06 6.45 7.94
CA GLU A 239 -6.45 6.59 6.54
C GLU A 239 -7.51 5.55 6.13
N VAL A 240 -7.30 4.28 6.51
CA VAL A 240 -8.28 3.21 6.23
C VAL A 240 -9.62 3.53 6.88
N LEU A 241 -9.64 3.94 8.15
CA LEU A 241 -10.87 4.31 8.86
C LEU A 241 -11.60 5.49 8.22
N GLN A 242 -10.85 6.49 7.78
CA GLN A 242 -11.43 7.65 7.09
C GLN A 242 -12.11 7.23 5.79
N ARG A 243 -11.44 6.43 4.97
CA ARG A 243 -11.97 5.96 3.67
C ARG A 243 -13.12 4.97 3.85
N ALA A 244 -13.03 4.07 4.82
CA ALA A 244 -14.07 3.07 5.09
C ALA A 244 -15.39 3.68 5.58
N ARG A 245 -15.37 4.87 6.19
CA ARG A 245 -16.59 5.61 6.58
C ARG A 245 -17.37 6.19 5.40
N GLN A 246 -16.72 6.36 4.26
CA GLN A 246 -17.32 6.97 3.06
C GLN A 246 -18.07 5.96 2.17
N GLY A 247 -18.03 4.65 2.51
CA GLY A 247 -18.65 3.57 1.75
C GLY A 247 -19.26 2.51 2.66
N ASP A 248 -19.76 1.43 2.08
CA ASP A 248 -20.27 0.26 2.84
C ASP A 248 -19.11 -0.58 3.41
N GLY A 249 -18.25 0.09 4.18
CA GLY A 249 -16.95 -0.40 4.62
C GLY A 249 -16.94 -1.09 5.98
N GLY A 250 -18.06 -1.62 6.48
CA GLY A 250 -18.16 -2.19 7.83
C GLY A 250 -17.09 -3.24 8.16
N TYR A 251 -16.74 -4.10 7.20
CA TYR A 251 -15.67 -5.08 7.38
C TYR A 251 -14.28 -4.42 7.46
N MET A 252 -13.99 -3.44 6.60
CA MET A 252 -12.71 -2.71 6.64
C MET A 252 -12.56 -1.89 7.92
N GLN A 253 -13.67 -1.34 8.44
CA GLN A 253 -13.68 -0.72 9.77
C GLN A 253 -13.32 -1.74 10.85
N ALA A 254 -13.87 -2.96 10.79
CA ALA A 254 -13.55 -4.00 11.75
C ALA A 254 -12.06 -4.37 11.72
N LEU A 255 -11.49 -4.55 10.53
CA LEU A 255 -10.05 -4.81 10.36
C LEU A 255 -9.19 -3.65 10.87
N ALA A 256 -9.55 -2.42 10.55
CA ALA A 256 -8.81 -1.25 10.99
C ALA A 256 -8.86 -1.09 12.52
N VAL A 257 -10.03 -1.28 13.14
CA VAL A 257 -10.18 -1.25 14.61
C VAL A 257 -9.42 -2.40 15.28
N GLU A 258 -9.34 -3.58 14.65
CA GLU A 258 -8.45 -4.66 15.13
C GLU A 258 -6.99 -4.18 15.18
N ARG A 259 -6.52 -3.45 14.16
CA ARG A 259 -5.14 -2.89 14.14
C ARG A 259 -4.95 -1.79 15.17
N GLU A 260 -5.96 -0.95 15.43
CA GLU A 260 -5.91 -0.02 16.57
C GLU A 260 -5.65 -0.76 17.88
N GLY A 261 -6.32 -1.91 18.08
CA GLY A 261 -6.09 -2.77 19.24
C GLY A 261 -4.64 -3.30 19.30
N ALA A 262 -4.10 -3.76 18.20
CA ALA A 262 -2.72 -4.23 18.14
C ALA A 262 -1.69 -3.11 18.34
N ILE A 263 -1.96 -1.92 17.82
CA ILE A 263 -1.14 -0.71 18.03
C ILE A 263 -1.15 -0.32 19.51
N ALA A 264 -2.32 -0.27 20.13
CA ALA A 264 -2.48 0.06 21.54
C ALA A 264 -1.74 -0.96 22.42
N GLU A 265 -1.86 -2.24 22.09
CA GLU A 265 -1.15 -3.31 22.80
C GLU A 265 0.37 -3.17 22.69
N GLN A 266 0.89 -2.86 21.50
CA GLN A 266 2.32 -2.65 21.30
C GLN A 266 2.86 -1.41 22.02
N ARG A 267 2.00 -0.41 22.26
CA ARG A 267 2.27 0.76 23.09
C ARG A 267 2.12 0.49 24.60
N GLY A 268 1.66 -0.69 24.99
CA GLY A 268 1.40 -1.07 26.38
C GLY A 268 0.07 -0.56 26.95
N ASP A 269 -0.78 0.06 26.11
CA ASP A 269 -2.11 0.52 26.52
C ASP A 269 -3.13 -0.64 26.41
N LEU A 270 -3.08 -1.52 27.42
CA LEU A 270 -3.96 -2.69 27.48
C LEU A 270 -5.47 -2.35 27.55
N PRO A 271 -5.90 -1.30 28.30
CA PRO A 271 -7.30 -0.89 28.28
C PRO A 271 -7.79 -0.44 26.91
N ALA A 272 -7.03 0.37 26.18
CA ALA A 272 -7.37 0.77 24.83
C ALA A 272 -7.36 -0.42 23.85
N ALA A 273 -6.39 -1.33 24.00
CA ALA A 273 -6.33 -2.56 23.20
C ALA A 273 -7.60 -3.43 23.41
N LEU A 274 -8.01 -3.61 24.65
CA LEU A 274 -9.23 -4.36 25.00
C LEU A 274 -10.47 -3.74 24.35
N ALA A 275 -10.64 -2.43 24.51
CA ALA A 275 -11.78 -1.72 23.93
C ALA A 275 -11.83 -1.86 22.42
N ALA A 276 -10.69 -1.74 21.76
CA ALA A 276 -10.59 -1.90 20.30
C ALA A 276 -10.89 -3.32 19.85
N TYR A 277 -10.34 -4.35 20.51
CA TYR A 277 -10.61 -5.75 20.15
C TYR A 277 -12.08 -6.13 20.34
N LEU A 278 -12.73 -5.67 21.41
CA LEU A 278 -14.15 -5.91 21.63
C LEU A 278 -15.01 -5.23 20.57
N ARG A 279 -14.70 -3.98 20.25
CA ARG A 279 -15.39 -3.24 19.18
C ARG A 279 -15.18 -3.91 17.82
N ALA A 280 -13.97 -4.35 17.51
CA ALA A 280 -13.69 -5.10 16.28
C ALA A 280 -14.48 -6.42 16.23
N ALA A 281 -14.55 -7.15 17.35
CA ALA A 281 -15.33 -8.39 17.44
C ALA A 281 -16.84 -8.17 17.23
N GLU A 282 -17.39 -7.07 17.73
CA GLU A 282 -18.79 -6.68 17.47
C GLU A 282 -19.01 -6.35 15.99
N LEU A 283 -18.10 -5.58 15.39
CA LEU A 283 -18.18 -5.24 13.97
C LEU A 283 -18.08 -6.48 13.07
N HIS A 284 -17.16 -7.40 13.37
CA HIS A 284 -17.05 -8.68 12.66
C HIS A 284 -18.27 -9.58 12.84
N GLY A 285 -18.91 -9.57 14.01
CA GLY A 285 -20.12 -10.35 14.27
C GLY A 285 -21.34 -9.92 13.45
N ARG A 286 -21.30 -8.76 12.84
CA ARG A 286 -22.32 -8.29 11.89
C ARG A 286 -22.09 -8.78 10.45
N HIS A 287 -20.95 -9.43 10.20
CA HIS A 287 -20.56 -9.95 8.90
C HIS A 287 -20.33 -11.47 9.02
N PRO A 288 -20.64 -12.27 7.99
CA PRO A 288 -20.67 -13.74 8.09
C PRO A 288 -19.31 -14.43 8.28
N LEU A 289 -18.27 -13.70 8.71
CA LEU A 289 -16.91 -14.21 8.89
C LEU A 289 -16.62 -14.54 10.36
N GLU A 290 -17.22 -15.60 10.84
CA GLU A 290 -17.18 -16.03 12.25
C GLU A 290 -15.75 -16.24 12.81
N GLY A 291 -14.78 -16.69 11.98
CA GLY A 291 -13.41 -16.97 12.45
C GLY A 291 -12.64 -15.75 12.92
N SER A 292 -12.86 -14.60 12.31
CA SER A 292 -12.24 -13.36 12.73
C SER A 292 -12.76 -12.91 14.10
N GLN A 293 -14.05 -13.10 14.36
CA GLN A 293 -14.65 -12.79 15.66
C GLN A 293 -14.07 -13.66 16.78
N ALA A 294 -13.93 -14.97 16.56
CA ALA A 294 -13.32 -15.89 17.53
C ALA A 294 -11.88 -15.48 17.89
N SER A 295 -11.09 -15.10 16.87
CA SER A 295 -9.72 -14.61 17.07
C SER A 295 -9.67 -13.36 17.94
N LEU A 296 -10.56 -12.41 17.70
CA LEU A 296 -10.66 -11.17 18.45
C LEU A 296 -11.13 -11.38 19.89
N LEU A 297 -12.08 -12.27 20.08
CA LEU A 297 -12.52 -12.67 21.43
C LEU A 297 -11.38 -13.32 22.23
N LEU A 298 -10.53 -14.15 21.60
CA LEU A 298 -9.32 -14.69 22.25
C LEU A 298 -8.31 -13.60 22.59
N ARG A 299 -8.10 -12.60 21.72
CA ARG A 299 -7.23 -11.45 22.03
C ARG A 299 -7.80 -10.65 23.20
N ALA A 300 -9.09 -10.34 23.19
CA ALA A 300 -9.75 -9.64 24.29
C ALA A 300 -9.70 -10.45 25.60
N ALA A 301 -9.90 -11.78 25.54
CA ALA A 301 -9.77 -12.65 26.70
C ALA A 301 -8.35 -12.63 27.28
N ARG A 302 -7.33 -12.66 26.43
CA ARG A 302 -5.92 -12.53 26.81
C ARG A 302 -5.66 -11.19 27.53
N VAL A 303 -6.08 -10.09 26.92
CA VAL A 303 -5.88 -8.76 27.50
C VAL A 303 -6.63 -8.63 28.85
N ASN A 304 -7.86 -9.16 28.96
CA ASN A 304 -8.58 -9.20 30.23
C ASN A 304 -7.85 -10.04 31.30
N ALA A 305 -7.27 -11.19 30.92
CA ALA A 305 -6.49 -12.00 31.86
C ALA A 305 -5.22 -11.26 32.32
N LEU A 306 -4.54 -10.52 31.41
CA LEU A 306 -3.40 -9.67 31.76
C LEU A 306 -3.78 -8.52 32.73
N LEU A 307 -4.97 -7.94 32.54
CA LEU A 307 -5.52 -6.91 33.44
C LEU A 307 -6.08 -7.47 34.76
N GLY A 308 -6.12 -8.79 34.93
CA GLY A 308 -6.69 -9.42 36.12
C GLY A 308 -8.22 -9.61 36.09
N ASN A 309 -8.89 -9.25 35.01
CA ASN A 309 -10.34 -9.37 34.83
C ASN A 309 -10.74 -10.81 34.45
N LEU A 310 -10.49 -11.78 35.34
CA LEU A 310 -10.64 -13.21 35.04
C LEU A 310 -12.06 -13.65 34.66
N PRO A 311 -13.14 -13.14 35.28
CA PRO A 311 -14.50 -13.48 34.87
C PRO A 311 -14.79 -13.12 33.42
N GLN A 312 -14.38 -11.92 33.00
CA GLN A 312 -14.55 -11.41 31.63
C GLN A 312 -13.69 -12.21 30.65
N ALA A 313 -12.44 -12.53 31.03
CA ALA A 313 -11.55 -13.36 30.23
C ALA A 313 -12.18 -14.73 29.95
N ARG A 314 -12.72 -15.40 30.96
CA ARG A 314 -13.41 -16.69 30.80
C ARG A 314 -14.64 -16.59 29.91
N ALA A 315 -15.46 -15.55 30.09
CA ALA A 315 -16.67 -15.34 29.29
C ALA A 315 -16.35 -15.16 27.79
N GLN A 316 -15.33 -14.36 27.48
CA GLN A 316 -14.90 -14.14 26.11
C GLN A 316 -14.27 -15.39 25.48
N ARG A 317 -13.43 -16.08 26.24
CA ARG A 317 -12.83 -17.37 25.84
C ARG A 317 -13.91 -18.40 25.52
N GLN A 318 -14.95 -18.50 26.35
CA GLN A 318 -16.07 -19.41 26.13
C GLN A 318 -16.87 -19.08 24.87
N LYS A 319 -17.12 -17.78 24.61
CA LYS A 319 -17.76 -17.34 23.37
C LYS A 319 -16.90 -17.69 22.14
N ALA A 320 -15.59 -17.53 22.23
CA ALA A 320 -14.68 -17.92 21.17
C ALA A 320 -14.71 -19.43 20.91
N GLU A 321 -14.76 -20.27 21.96
CA GLU A 321 -14.80 -21.73 21.83
C GLU A 321 -16.01 -22.23 21.04
N ALA A 322 -17.19 -21.68 21.31
CA ALA A 322 -18.40 -22.04 20.58
C ALA A 322 -18.24 -21.85 19.05
N GLN A 323 -17.57 -20.78 18.65
CA GLN A 323 -17.30 -20.49 17.24
C GLN A 323 -16.18 -21.40 16.68
N LEU A 324 -15.12 -21.63 17.45
CA LEU A 324 -14.01 -22.49 17.03
C LEU A 324 -14.44 -23.95 16.81
N VAL A 325 -15.33 -24.44 17.63
CA VAL A 325 -15.92 -25.80 17.48
C VAL A 325 -16.77 -25.88 16.20
N ALA A 326 -17.57 -24.85 15.92
CA ALA A 326 -18.43 -24.81 14.74
C ALA A 326 -17.64 -24.78 13.43
N MET A 327 -16.48 -24.16 13.45
CA MET A 327 -15.67 -23.89 12.24
C MET A 327 -14.50 -24.87 12.02
N GLY A 328 -14.12 -25.64 13.04
CA GLY A 328 -12.89 -26.43 13.04
C GLY A 328 -11.64 -25.55 13.23
N ALA A 329 -11.15 -25.46 14.46
CA ALA A 329 -10.01 -24.61 14.80
C ALA A 329 -8.71 -25.01 14.10
N THR A 330 -7.97 -24.04 13.52
CA THR A 330 -6.60 -24.27 13.04
C THR A 330 -5.65 -24.53 14.21
N ARG A 331 -4.45 -25.03 13.90
CA ARG A 331 -3.40 -25.23 14.90
C ARG A 331 -3.08 -23.92 15.64
N LEU A 332 -2.97 -22.82 14.93
CA LEU A 332 -2.67 -21.49 15.51
C LEU A 332 -3.79 -21.02 16.46
N MET A 333 -5.05 -21.22 16.07
CA MET A 333 -6.19 -20.84 16.93
C MET A 333 -6.27 -21.68 18.19
N ARG A 334 -5.99 -22.97 18.08
CA ARG A 334 -5.85 -23.83 19.27
C ARG A 334 -4.74 -23.35 20.19
N ALA A 335 -3.56 -23.03 19.64
CA ALA A 335 -2.46 -22.50 20.44
C ALA A 335 -2.82 -21.18 21.14
N ARG A 336 -3.53 -20.27 20.46
CA ARG A 336 -4.03 -19.03 21.08
C ARG A 336 -5.02 -19.29 22.20
N ARG A 337 -5.96 -20.21 21.99
CA ARG A 337 -6.91 -20.65 23.01
C ARG A 337 -6.16 -21.22 24.22
N ASP A 338 -5.27 -22.18 24.00
CA ASP A 338 -4.52 -22.85 25.05
C ASP A 338 -3.66 -21.87 25.85
N TYR A 339 -3.08 -20.86 25.19
CA TYR A 339 -2.35 -19.77 25.85
C TYR A 339 -3.28 -18.91 26.73
N VAL A 340 -4.47 -18.56 26.25
CA VAL A 340 -5.46 -17.82 27.05
C VAL A 340 -5.88 -18.64 28.28
N ASP A 341 -6.16 -19.93 28.12
CA ASP A 341 -6.51 -20.82 29.21
C ASP A 341 -5.36 -20.98 30.20
N ALA A 342 -4.11 -21.08 29.70
CA ALA A 342 -2.91 -21.11 30.54
C ALA A 342 -2.75 -19.84 31.36
N LEU A 343 -2.97 -18.67 30.75
CA LEU A 343 -2.88 -17.38 31.44
C LEU A 343 -3.98 -17.23 32.50
N ILE A 344 -5.21 -17.65 32.21
CA ILE A 344 -6.31 -17.67 33.17
C ILE A 344 -5.99 -18.60 34.35
N ALA A 345 -5.43 -19.79 34.09
CA ALA A 345 -5.02 -20.75 35.12
C ALA A 345 -3.91 -20.19 36.01
N GLU A 346 -2.89 -19.59 35.42
CA GLU A 346 -1.79 -18.93 36.14
C GLU A 346 -2.34 -17.85 37.09
N ARG A 347 -3.15 -16.94 36.56
CA ARG A 347 -3.77 -15.85 37.32
C ARG A 347 -4.78 -16.34 38.38
N SER A 348 -5.31 -17.56 38.23
CA SER A 348 -6.17 -18.19 39.21
C SER A 348 -5.40 -19.00 40.27
N GLY A 349 -4.04 -19.07 40.15
CA GLY A 349 -3.19 -19.82 41.07
C GLY A 349 -3.03 -21.30 40.75
N ASP A 350 -3.60 -21.82 39.66
CA ASP A 350 -3.45 -23.22 39.24
C ASP A 350 -2.23 -23.38 38.34
N ALA A 351 -1.05 -23.41 38.95
CA ALA A 351 0.22 -23.54 38.25
C ALA A 351 0.34 -24.87 37.46
N ARG A 352 -0.34 -25.96 37.87
CA ARG A 352 -0.26 -27.22 37.13
C ARG A 352 -1.05 -27.15 35.82
N ALA A 353 -2.27 -26.64 35.88
CA ALA A 353 -3.07 -26.44 34.69
C ALA A 353 -2.40 -25.42 33.74
N ALA A 354 -1.86 -24.32 34.29
CA ALA A 354 -1.13 -23.32 33.54
C ALA A 354 0.05 -23.92 32.76
N LEU A 355 0.84 -24.78 33.41
CA LEU A 355 1.98 -25.46 32.78
C LEU A 355 1.55 -26.36 31.63
N ALA A 356 0.58 -27.25 31.85
CA ALA A 356 0.10 -28.19 30.83
C ALA A 356 -0.44 -27.49 29.58
N LEU A 357 -1.22 -26.42 29.79
CA LEU A 357 -1.79 -25.62 28.71
C LEU A 357 -0.71 -24.78 27.99
N ALA A 358 0.26 -24.24 28.72
CA ALA A 358 1.38 -23.51 28.13
C ALA A 358 2.23 -24.42 27.23
N GLU A 359 2.44 -25.67 27.59
CA GLU A 359 3.17 -26.65 26.75
C GLU A 359 2.42 -26.97 25.45
N GLN A 360 1.11 -27.06 25.47
CA GLN A 360 0.29 -27.22 24.27
C GLN A 360 0.37 -25.98 23.37
N ALA A 361 0.25 -24.80 23.95
CA ALA A 361 0.35 -23.54 23.23
C ALA A 361 1.77 -23.35 22.62
N GLU A 362 2.82 -23.69 23.37
CA GLU A 362 4.22 -23.65 22.90
C GLU A 362 4.41 -24.48 21.63
N GLN A 363 3.92 -25.72 21.61
CA GLN A 363 4.02 -26.60 20.43
C GLN A 363 3.34 -25.96 19.20
N GLY A 364 2.16 -25.37 19.41
CA GLY A 364 1.40 -24.72 18.35
C GLY A 364 2.10 -23.48 17.79
N TYR A 365 2.66 -22.63 18.64
CA TYR A 365 3.38 -21.43 18.22
C TYR A 365 4.73 -21.74 17.56
N ARG A 366 5.48 -22.72 18.06
CA ARG A 366 6.71 -23.23 17.40
C ARG A 366 6.42 -23.73 15.99
N ALA A 367 5.39 -24.56 15.84
CA ALA A 367 5.03 -25.11 14.53
C ALA A 367 4.55 -24.04 13.53
N ASN A 368 4.09 -22.89 14.03
CA ASN A 368 3.61 -21.78 13.19
C ASN A 368 4.67 -20.68 12.99
N GLY A 369 5.81 -20.72 13.70
CA GLY A 369 6.85 -19.71 13.63
C GLY A 369 6.49 -18.35 14.26
N ASP A 370 5.48 -18.31 15.13
CA ASP A 370 5.05 -17.08 15.82
C ASP A 370 5.96 -16.82 17.05
N LEU A 371 7.10 -16.15 16.81
CA LEU A 371 8.12 -15.90 17.82
C LEU A 371 7.61 -15.02 18.97
N ARG A 372 6.74 -14.03 18.70
CA ARG A 372 6.21 -13.13 19.72
C ARG A 372 5.34 -13.91 20.72
N SER A 373 4.34 -14.63 20.21
CA SER A 373 3.48 -15.46 21.05
C SER A 373 4.26 -16.60 21.72
N LEU A 374 5.31 -17.10 21.06
CA LEU A 374 6.21 -18.09 21.65
C LEU A 374 7.00 -17.52 22.84
N SER A 375 7.49 -16.30 22.76
CA SER A 375 8.14 -15.63 23.87
C SER A 375 7.20 -15.48 25.06
N ASP A 376 5.97 -15.01 24.83
CA ASP A 376 4.95 -14.82 25.87
C ASP A 376 4.60 -16.13 26.60
N VAL A 377 4.40 -17.20 25.85
CA VAL A 377 4.05 -18.50 26.44
C VAL A 377 5.21 -19.13 27.21
N LEU A 378 6.44 -18.92 26.77
CA LEU A 378 7.64 -19.40 27.49
C LEU A 378 7.83 -18.64 28.81
N ASP A 379 7.52 -17.36 28.87
CA ASP A 379 7.53 -16.57 30.09
C ASP A 379 6.47 -17.07 31.09
N LEU A 380 5.26 -17.33 30.59
CA LEU A 380 4.19 -17.93 31.40
C LEU A 380 4.58 -19.32 31.92
N LYS A 381 5.18 -20.16 31.05
CA LYS A 381 5.68 -21.49 31.43
C LYS A 381 6.73 -21.40 32.54
N ALA A 382 7.69 -20.48 32.41
CA ALA A 382 8.70 -20.25 33.44
C ALA A 382 8.06 -19.82 34.78
N THR A 383 7.03 -18.99 34.71
CA THR A 383 6.27 -18.53 35.90
C THR A 383 5.51 -19.69 36.56
N ALA A 384 4.84 -20.52 35.79
CA ALA A 384 4.13 -21.69 36.29
C ALA A 384 5.09 -22.72 36.93
N LEU A 385 6.22 -23.01 36.28
CA LEU A 385 7.25 -23.91 36.80
C LEU A 385 7.86 -23.39 38.11
N ARG A 386 8.07 -22.09 38.21
CA ARG A 386 8.55 -21.43 39.45
C ARG A 386 7.55 -21.59 40.58
N ALA A 387 6.24 -21.41 40.31
CA ALA A 387 5.18 -21.61 41.30
C ALA A 387 5.08 -23.08 41.77
N LEU A 388 5.50 -24.03 40.93
CA LEU A 388 5.60 -25.47 41.25
C LEU A 388 6.94 -25.87 41.90
N ALA A 389 7.79 -24.92 42.22
CA ALA A 389 9.15 -25.11 42.74
C ALA A 389 10.07 -25.97 41.82
N ALA A 390 9.73 -26.10 40.55
CA ALA A 390 10.52 -26.79 39.52
C ALA A 390 11.63 -25.87 38.96
N TRP A 391 12.51 -25.42 39.81
CA TRP A 391 13.46 -24.32 39.57
C TRP A 391 14.36 -24.53 38.34
N ARG A 392 14.85 -25.75 38.14
CA ARG A 392 15.69 -26.07 36.97
C ARG A 392 14.91 -25.90 35.67
N GLN A 393 13.74 -26.49 35.60
CA GLN A 393 12.88 -26.37 34.40
C GLN A 393 12.42 -24.93 34.18
N ALA A 394 12.16 -24.17 35.24
CA ALA A 394 11.82 -22.76 35.16
C ALA A 394 12.98 -21.94 34.57
N LEU A 395 14.23 -22.25 34.96
CA LEU A 395 15.41 -21.61 34.36
C LEU A 395 15.54 -21.96 32.88
N ASP A 396 15.42 -23.25 32.52
CA ASP A 396 15.48 -23.70 31.12
C ASP A 396 14.42 -23.00 30.24
N ALA A 397 13.19 -22.86 30.76
CA ALA A 397 12.10 -22.13 30.08
C ALA A 397 12.42 -20.63 29.94
N ARG A 398 13.00 -20.01 30.99
CA ARG A 398 13.42 -18.59 30.93
C ARG A 398 14.54 -18.36 29.94
N GLU A 399 15.54 -19.25 29.90
CA GLU A 399 16.60 -19.20 28.89
C GLU A 399 16.06 -19.37 27.47
N ALA A 400 15.09 -20.29 27.29
CA ALA A 400 14.43 -20.46 26.01
C ALA A 400 13.66 -19.19 25.60
N GLN A 401 12.95 -18.56 26.54
CA GLN A 401 12.26 -17.28 26.33
C GLN A 401 13.24 -16.19 25.92
N MET A 402 14.36 -16.06 26.65
CA MET A 402 15.38 -15.06 26.33
C MET A 402 15.98 -15.25 24.94
N ARG A 403 16.24 -16.51 24.54
CA ARG A 403 16.73 -16.81 23.17
C ARG A 403 15.72 -16.39 22.09
N VAL A 404 14.44 -16.69 22.29
CA VAL A 404 13.36 -16.31 21.36
C VAL A 404 13.21 -14.81 21.32
N GLN A 405 13.26 -14.13 22.47
CA GLN A 405 13.18 -12.68 22.55
C GLN A 405 14.36 -12.03 21.83
N GLN A 406 15.57 -12.52 22.03
CA GLN A 406 16.77 -12.03 21.36
C GLN A 406 16.69 -12.23 19.83
N GLU A 407 16.15 -13.36 19.38
CA GLU A 407 15.91 -13.61 17.95
C GLU A 407 14.90 -12.59 17.39
N LEU A 408 13.81 -12.35 18.09
CA LEU A 408 12.77 -11.38 17.71
C LEU A 408 13.35 -9.96 17.65
N ASP A 409 14.06 -9.54 18.70
CA ASP A 409 14.68 -8.21 18.78
C ASP A 409 15.74 -8.02 17.67
N THR A 410 16.56 -9.05 17.43
CA THR A 410 17.54 -9.03 16.35
C THR A 410 16.87 -8.92 14.97
N ARG A 411 15.77 -9.64 14.77
CA ARG A 411 15.00 -9.58 13.53
C ARG A 411 14.39 -8.19 13.35
N MET A 412 13.72 -7.68 14.38
CA MET A 412 13.11 -6.34 14.34
C MET A 412 14.16 -5.25 14.09
N GLN A 413 15.28 -5.29 14.80
CA GLN A 413 16.38 -4.33 14.62
C GLN A 413 16.97 -4.40 13.19
N ARG A 414 17.11 -5.60 12.63
CA ARG A 414 17.59 -5.78 11.26
C ARG A 414 16.61 -5.14 10.25
N GLU A 415 15.33 -5.43 10.38
CA GLU A 415 14.30 -4.91 9.47
C GLU A 415 14.15 -3.38 9.60
N GLN A 416 14.14 -2.85 10.84
CA GLN A 416 14.17 -1.42 11.10
C GLN A 416 15.43 -0.76 10.52
N SER A 417 16.59 -1.40 10.71
CA SER A 417 17.85 -0.89 10.18
C SER A 417 17.83 -0.84 8.65
N GLN A 418 17.31 -1.88 7.99
CA GLN A 418 17.17 -1.88 6.52
C GLN A 418 16.24 -0.77 6.04
N PHE A 419 15.14 -0.53 6.76
CA PHE A 419 14.22 0.55 6.46
C PHE A 419 14.89 1.92 6.66
N LEU A 420 15.56 2.13 7.81
CA LEU A 420 16.26 3.38 8.13
C LEU A 420 17.47 3.63 7.23
N ILE A 421 18.22 2.58 6.86
CA ILE A 421 19.33 2.71 5.90
C ILE A 421 18.81 3.20 4.55
N ALA A 422 17.75 2.58 4.04
CA ALA A 422 17.14 3.02 2.79
C ALA A 422 16.65 4.47 2.86
N GLU A 423 16.10 4.88 4.00
CA GLU A 423 15.67 6.25 4.25
C GLU A 423 16.88 7.20 4.39
N SER A 424 17.94 6.80 5.11
CA SER A 424 19.14 7.61 5.28
C SER A 424 19.94 7.76 4.00
N GLU A 425 20.14 6.69 3.24
CA GLU A 425 20.75 6.76 1.90
C GLU A 425 19.99 7.70 0.98
N SER A 426 18.66 7.70 1.15
CA SER A 426 17.77 8.63 0.51
C SER A 426 18.17 10.06 0.89
N ARG A 427 18.16 10.40 2.15
CA ARG A 427 18.51 11.72 2.69
C ARG A 427 19.93 12.14 2.33
N GLU A 428 20.89 11.20 2.37
CA GLU A 428 22.29 11.48 2.01
C GLU A 428 22.45 11.86 0.54
N ARG A 429 21.78 11.14 -0.37
CA ARG A 429 21.77 11.49 -1.80
C ARG A 429 21.23 12.90 -2.02
N ASP A 430 20.29 13.30 -1.23
CA ASP A 430 19.64 14.60 -1.32
C ASP A 430 20.48 15.72 -0.72
N LEU A 431 21.09 15.46 0.42
CA LEU A 431 22.08 16.36 1.00
C LEU A 431 23.27 16.53 0.04
N ALA A 432 23.72 15.44 -0.59
CA ALA A 432 24.78 15.49 -1.59
C ALA A 432 24.35 16.26 -2.84
N ALA A 433 23.10 16.06 -3.32
CA ALA A 433 22.54 16.83 -4.43
C ALA A 433 22.40 18.32 -4.09
N LEU A 434 21.94 18.63 -2.87
CA LEU A 434 21.90 19.99 -2.32
C LEU A 434 23.28 20.62 -2.25
N GLN A 435 24.28 19.90 -1.73
CA GLN A 435 25.66 20.36 -1.64
C GLN A 435 26.28 20.58 -3.02
N LEU A 436 25.99 19.69 -3.98
CA LEU A 436 26.42 19.85 -5.37
C LEU A 436 25.74 21.06 -6.03
N ALA A 437 24.44 21.26 -5.78
CA ALA A 437 23.71 22.42 -6.25
C ALA A 437 24.26 23.72 -5.66
N GLN A 438 24.56 23.76 -4.34
CA GLN A 438 25.19 24.91 -3.68
C GLN A 438 26.60 25.17 -4.17
N LYS A 439 27.42 24.13 -4.39
CA LYS A 439 28.76 24.26 -4.98
C LYS A 439 28.68 24.77 -6.42
N ALA A 440 27.74 24.25 -7.21
CA ALA A 440 27.52 24.73 -8.57
C ALA A 440 27.06 26.20 -8.60
N GLU A 441 26.23 26.61 -7.65
CA GLU A 441 25.75 27.97 -7.48
C GLU A 441 26.90 28.90 -7.04
N THR A 442 27.70 28.50 -6.05
CA THR A 442 28.88 29.26 -5.62
C THR A 442 29.92 29.39 -6.72
N GLN A 443 30.14 28.34 -7.51
CA GLN A 443 31.02 28.42 -8.67
C GLN A 443 30.46 29.36 -9.77
N ARG A 444 29.15 29.28 -10.03
CA ARG A 444 28.47 30.20 -10.97
C ARG A 444 28.58 31.65 -10.51
N ASN A 445 28.33 31.89 -9.21
CA ASN A 445 28.46 33.24 -8.63
C ASN A 445 29.89 33.77 -8.72
N ARG A 446 30.91 32.90 -8.50
CA ARG A 446 32.33 33.26 -8.68
C ARG A 446 32.64 33.56 -10.15
N LEU A 447 32.19 32.73 -11.08
CA LEU A 447 32.36 32.97 -12.52
C LEU A 447 31.67 34.27 -12.97
N GLN A 448 30.44 34.51 -12.48
CA GLN A 448 29.73 35.76 -12.74
C GLN A 448 30.45 36.98 -12.14
N ALA A 449 31.02 36.84 -10.93
CA ALA A 449 31.81 37.91 -10.33
C ALA A 449 33.09 38.20 -11.14
N MET A 450 33.80 37.14 -11.58
CA MET A 450 34.98 37.26 -12.44
C MET A 450 34.62 37.83 -13.81
N GLU A 451 33.50 37.45 -14.41
CA GLU A 451 33.02 38.02 -15.67
C GLU A 451 32.59 39.48 -15.50
N ARG A 452 31.94 39.85 -14.39
CA ARG A 452 31.61 41.23 -14.05
C ARG A 452 32.89 42.06 -13.85
N GLU A 453 33.86 41.49 -13.13
CA GLU A 453 35.16 42.15 -12.96
C GLU A 453 35.91 42.29 -14.28
N ALA A 454 35.91 41.25 -15.13
CA ALA A 454 36.48 41.30 -16.47
C ALA A 454 35.72 42.27 -17.39
N THR A 455 34.37 42.34 -17.28
CA THR A 455 33.56 43.31 -18.02
C THR A 455 33.79 44.73 -17.51
N LEU A 456 33.94 44.93 -16.20
CA LEU A 456 34.31 46.23 -15.61
C LEU A 456 35.71 46.64 -16.03
N ARG A 457 36.72 45.75 -16.01
CA ARG A 457 38.06 46.01 -16.53
C ARG A 457 38.04 46.32 -18.02
N ARG A 458 37.26 45.55 -18.81
CA ARG A 458 37.08 45.83 -20.25
C ARG A 458 36.33 47.14 -20.47
N ALA A 459 35.31 47.45 -19.65
CA ALA A 459 34.59 48.74 -19.73
C ALA A 459 35.49 49.92 -19.34
N LEU A 460 36.33 49.73 -18.28
CA LEU A 460 37.31 50.75 -17.90
C LEU A 460 38.41 50.95 -18.96
N LEU A 461 38.90 49.86 -19.57
CA LEU A 461 39.81 49.90 -20.70
C LEU A 461 39.14 50.50 -21.95
N GLY A 462 37.85 50.07 -22.18
CA GLY A 462 37.06 50.67 -23.26
C GLY A 462 36.71 52.12 -23.01
N ALA A 463 36.43 52.53 -21.76
CA ALA A 463 36.23 53.93 -21.38
C ALA A 463 37.55 54.76 -21.51
N ALA A 464 38.70 54.16 -21.15
CA ALA A 464 40.00 54.76 -21.35
C ALA A 464 40.33 54.88 -22.85
N LEU A 465 39.99 53.82 -23.63
CA LEU A 465 40.11 53.86 -25.09
C LEU A 465 39.07 54.80 -25.74
N LEU A 466 37.88 54.93 -25.16
CA LEU A 466 36.83 55.85 -25.58
C LEU A 466 37.16 57.28 -25.19
N LEU A 467 37.76 57.49 -24.01
CA LEU A 467 38.38 58.83 -23.71
C LEU A 467 39.47 59.16 -24.70
N LEU A 468 40.18 58.16 -25.18
CA LEU A 468 41.14 58.29 -26.26
C LEU A 468 40.48 58.43 -27.65
N ALA A 469 39.33 57.67 -27.82
CA ALA A 469 38.59 57.69 -29.09
C ALA A 469 37.48 58.77 -29.15
N VAL A 470 37.05 59.33 -28.00
CA VAL A 470 36.20 60.54 -27.94
C VAL A 470 36.96 61.76 -28.55
N LEU A 471 38.25 61.64 -28.55
CA LEU A 471 39.06 62.55 -29.36
C LEU A 471 39.04 62.21 -30.87
N VAL A 472 38.60 61.03 -31.26
CA VAL A 472 38.66 60.54 -32.65
C VAL A 472 37.29 60.21 -33.27
N GLY A 473 36.24 60.16 -32.52
CA GLY A 473 34.96 59.89 -33.19
C GLY A 473 33.72 59.63 -32.28
N VAL A 474 32.91 60.65 -32.20
CA VAL A 474 31.56 60.66 -31.58
C VAL A 474 30.59 59.65 -32.24
N LEU A 475 31.05 58.96 -33.29
CA LEU A 475 30.15 58.13 -34.13
C LEU A 475 30.01 56.67 -33.71
N PHE A 476 30.83 56.20 -32.78
CA PHE A 476 30.74 54.79 -32.37
C PHE A 476 29.90 54.52 -31.08
N LEU A 477 29.36 55.61 -30.50
CA LEU A 477 28.64 55.53 -29.19
C LEU A 477 27.24 54.86 -29.23
N THR A 478 26.72 54.50 -30.39
CA THR A 478 25.34 54.03 -30.51
C THR A 478 25.19 52.51 -30.66
N LEU A 479 26.27 51.76 -30.81
CA LEU A 479 26.17 50.30 -31.07
C LEU A 479 26.59 49.37 -29.93
N GLY A 480 26.99 49.94 -28.76
CA GLY A 480 27.45 49.18 -27.58
C GLY A 480 26.37 48.76 -26.59
N ARG A 481 25.09 49.03 -26.85
CA ARG A 481 24.00 48.61 -25.96
C ARG A 481 23.49 47.24 -26.33
N LEU A 482 23.42 46.43 -25.35
CA LEU A 482 22.64 45.17 -25.25
C LEU A 482 23.38 43.88 -25.59
N ARG A 483 23.68 43.17 -24.62
CA ARG A 483 23.28 41.76 -24.43
C ARG A 483 23.84 41.26 -23.11
N GLY A 484 23.18 41.66 -22.02
CA GLY A 484 23.32 40.91 -20.77
C GLY A 484 22.49 39.63 -20.87
N ALA A 485 23.13 38.52 -21.12
CA ALA A 485 22.47 37.25 -20.99
C ALA A 485 22.05 37.07 -19.52
N ARG A 486 20.76 37.13 -19.25
CA ARG A 486 20.20 36.69 -17.95
C ARG A 486 20.48 35.21 -17.82
N ARG A 487 21.46 34.85 -16.98
CA ARG A 487 21.65 33.45 -16.59
C ARG A 487 20.47 33.03 -15.72
N GLU A 488 19.77 32.06 -16.19
CA GLU A 488 18.62 31.49 -15.49
C GLU A 488 19.10 30.58 -14.36
N VAL A 489 18.65 30.85 -13.14
CA VAL A 489 18.86 29.94 -12.02
C VAL A 489 17.97 28.72 -12.25
N ARG A 490 18.58 27.58 -12.57
CA ARG A 490 17.87 26.34 -12.91
C ARG A 490 17.40 25.53 -11.69
N ILE A 491 17.98 25.80 -10.53
CA ILE A 491 17.75 25.00 -9.30
C ILE A 491 17.25 25.93 -8.20
N ASP A 492 16.28 25.46 -7.42
CA ASP A 492 15.81 26.14 -6.21
C ASP A 492 16.86 26.04 -5.11
N SER A 493 17.30 27.17 -4.60
CA SER A 493 18.40 27.26 -3.63
C SER A 493 18.10 26.65 -2.26
N LEU A 494 16.83 26.48 -1.91
CA LEU A 494 16.44 25.88 -0.65
C LEU A 494 16.35 24.35 -0.75
N THR A 495 15.64 23.85 -1.76
CA THR A 495 15.23 22.45 -1.84
C THR A 495 16.10 21.60 -2.76
N GLY A 496 16.94 22.23 -3.59
CA GLY A 496 17.80 21.51 -4.54
C GLY A 496 17.07 20.88 -5.74
N VAL A 497 15.75 21.03 -5.84
CA VAL A 497 14.97 20.63 -7.00
C VAL A 497 14.95 21.71 -8.06
N ALA A 498 14.35 21.46 -9.24
CA ALA A 498 14.26 22.46 -10.28
C ALA A 498 13.57 23.73 -9.78
N SER A 499 14.08 24.89 -10.21
CA SER A 499 13.40 26.17 -9.96
C SER A 499 12.09 26.24 -10.73
N ARG A 500 11.18 27.11 -10.29
CA ARG A 500 9.90 27.37 -10.98
C ARG A 500 10.11 27.61 -12.49
N ARG A 501 11.10 28.45 -12.85
CA ARG A 501 11.38 28.78 -14.25
C ARG A 501 11.85 27.56 -15.04
N GLN A 502 12.66 26.74 -14.42
CA GLN A 502 13.17 25.51 -15.02
C GLN A 502 12.05 24.50 -15.28
N VAL A 503 11.23 24.18 -14.26
CA VAL A 503 10.18 23.16 -14.40
C VAL A 503 9.08 23.62 -15.35
N LEU A 504 8.75 24.91 -15.39
CA LEU A 504 7.79 25.45 -16.35
C LEU A 504 8.34 25.43 -17.78
N GLY A 505 9.62 25.75 -17.98
CA GLY A 505 10.28 25.63 -19.28
C GLY A 505 10.38 24.17 -19.78
N GLU A 506 10.53 23.23 -18.85
CA GLU A 506 10.48 21.80 -19.15
C GLU A 506 9.06 21.37 -19.53
N LEU A 507 8.03 21.93 -18.88
CA LEU A 507 6.63 21.70 -19.23
C LEU A 507 6.33 22.19 -20.66
N ASP A 508 6.73 23.41 -20.99
CA ASP A 508 6.54 23.96 -22.34
C ASP A 508 7.25 23.09 -23.39
N THR A 509 8.46 22.63 -23.07
CA THR A 509 9.24 21.74 -23.94
C THR A 509 8.55 20.39 -24.11
N ALA A 510 8.04 19.82 -23.03
CA ALA A 510 7.32 18.54 -23.04
C ALA A 510 6.02 18.62 -23.83
N LEU A 511 5.24 19.70 -23.67
CA LEU A 511 4.01 19.95 -24.44
C LEU A 511 4.29 20.15 -25.94
N ALA A 512 5.36 20.88 -26.28
CA ALA A 512 5.75 21.08 -27.66
C ALA A 512 6.23 19.78 -28.35
N ALA A 513 6.75 18.85 -27.57
CA ALA A 513 7.23 17.54 -28.03
C ALA A 513 6.09 16.51 -28.21
N LEU A 514 4.88 16.80 -27.74
CA LEU A 514 3.75 15.87 -27.87
C LEU A 514 3.34 15.71 -29.35
N PRO A 515 3.30 14.49 -29.87
CA PRO A 515 2.83 14.24 -31.25
C PRO A 515 1.38 14.67 -31.40
N ARG A 516 1.04 15.39 -32.46
CA ARG A 516 -0.35 15.79 -32.79
C ARG A 516 -1.32 14.61 -32.99
N GLY A 517 -0.86 13.38 -32.83
CA GLY A 517 -1.62 12.12 -32.98
C GLY A 517 -1.80 11.28 -31.71
N GLY A 518 -1.53 11.78 -30.52
CA GLY A 518 -2.02 11.22 -29.26
C GLY A 518 -1.39 9.92 -28.76
N ARG A 519 -0.11 9.61 -29.06
CA ARG A 519 0.53 8.33 -28.62
C ARG A 519 1.43 8.40 -27.38
N MET A 520 1.70 9.58 -26.82
CA MET A 520 2.48 9.71 -25.57
C MET A 520 1.77 10.67 -24.62
N PRO A 521 1.17 10.17 -23.54
CA PRO A 521 0.51 11.02 -22.55
C PRO A 521 1.55 11.82 -21.76
N LEU A 522 1.17 12.99 -21.29
CA LEU A 522 1.93 13.80 -20.33
C LEU A 522 0.98 14.19 -19.21
N SER A 523 1.34 13.87 -17.98
CA SER A 523 0.59 14.33 -16.82
C SER A 523 1.41 15.27 -15.96
N VAL A 524 0.75 16.17 -15.26
CA VAL A 524 1.33 17.04 -14.25
C VAL A 524 0.69 16.81 -12.89
N LEU A 525 1.53 16.89 -11.86
CA LEU A 525 1.09 16.91 -10.46
C LEU A 525 1.39 18.28 -9.88
N ALA A 526 0.37 19.00 -9.46
CA ALA A 526 0.50 20.17 -8.60
C ALA A 526 0.37 19.71 -7.15
N LEU A 527 1.40 19.95 -6.35
CA LEU A 527 1.48 19.48 -4.97
C LEU A 527 1.64 20.68 -4.04
N ASP A 528 0.99 20.60 -2.89
CA ASP A 528 1.07 21.62 -1.85
C ASP A 528 1.08 20.97 -0.46
N VAL A 529 1.99 21.43 0.37
CA VAL A 529 2.19 20.91 1.72
C VAL A 529 1.09 21.44 2.64
N ASP A 530 0.28 20.54 3.14
CA ASP A 530 -0.87 20.90 3.95
C ASP A 530 -0.46 21.59 5.25
N HIS A 531 -1.11 22.73 5.52
CA HIS A 531 -0.90 23.51 6.74
C HIS A 531 0.54 23.98 6.99
N PHE A 532 1.35 24.09 5.93
CA PHE A 532 2.76 24.47 6.07
C PHE A 532 2.95 25.83 6.77
N LYS A 533 2.06 26.79 6.52
CA LYS A 533 2.07 28.07 7.22
C LYS A 533 2.02 27.89 8.74
N ARG A 534 1.19 26.95 9.24
CA ARG A 534 1.11 26.67 10.68
C ARG A 534 2.44 26.14 11.23
N ILE A 535 3.16 25.32 10.43
CA ILE A 535 4.48 24.83 10.82
C ILE A 535 5.46 25.99 10.97
N ASN A 536 5.44 26.94 10.02
CA ASN A 536 6.26 28.13 10.11
C ASN A 536 5.88 29.01 11.31
N ASP A 537 4.58 29.21 11.54
CA ASP A 537 4.06 30.04 12.62
C ASP A 537 4.36 29.43 14.01
N GLU A 538 4.31 28.11 14.16
CA GLU A 538 4.53 27.40 15.42
C GLU A 538 6.02 27.10 15.69
N HIS A 539 6.83 26.80 14.63
CA HIS A 539 8.20 26.29 14.79
C HIS A 539 9.27 27.15 14.10
N GLY A 540 8.87 28.22 13.46
CA GLY A 540 9.75 29.16 12.78
C GLY A 540 10.18 28.72 11.38
N HIS A 541 10.57 29.71 10.55
CA HIS A 541 10.95 29.48 9.15
C HIS A 541 12.13 28.52 8.95
N ALA A 542 13.07 28.49 9.90
CA ALA A 542 14.21 27.58 9.82
C ALA A 542 13.81 26.10 9.90
N ALA A 543 12.81 25.79 10.74
CA ALA A 543 12.22 24.46 10.81
C ALA A 543 11.40 24.16 9.55
N GLY A 544 10.58 25.10 9.08
CA GLY A 544 9.85 24.98 7.82
C GLY A 544 10.77 24.75 6.63
N ASP A 545 11.90 25.45 6.56
CA ASP A 545 12.91 25.25 5.53
C ASP A 545 13.51 23.84 5.53
N GLN A 546 13.77 23.29 6.71
CA GLN A 546 14.25 21.92 6.85
C GLN A 546 13.16 20.92 6.46
N VAL A 547 11.92 21.18 6.86
CA VAL A 547 10.75 20.39 6.46
C VAL A 547 10.62 20.39 4.93
N LEU A 548 10.70 21.54 4.27
CA LEU A 548 10.62 21.62 2.81
C LEU A 548 11.75 20.88 2.11
N ARG A 549 12.97 20.94 2.64
CA ARG A 549 14.09 20.16 2.11
C ARG A 549 13.81 18.67 2.18
N LEU A 550 13.34 18.20 3.33
CA LEU A 550 13.00 16.80 3.53
C LEU A 550 11.82 16.39 2.63
N VAL A 551 10.78 17.22 2.54
CA VAL A 551 9.65 17.02 1.63
C VAL A 551 10.10 16.88 0.18
N ALA A 552 10.85 17.89 -0.31
CA ALA A 552 11.33 17.89 -1.70
C ALA A 552 12.15 16.65 -2.02
N THR A 553 12.95 16.26 -1.12
CA THR A 553 13.82 15.12 -1.09
C THR A 553 13.05 13.82 -1.16
N THR A 554 12.15 13.63 -0.21
CA THR A 554 11.29 12.45 -0.12
C THR A 554 10.45 12.28 -1.40
N LEU A 555 9.87 13.37 -1.89
CA LEU A 555 9.06 13.35 -3.11
C LEU A 555 9.90 13.07 -4.36
N ARG A 556 11.07 13.71 -4.50
CA ARG A 556 11.96 13.53 -5.67
C ARG A 556 12.40 12.07 -5.86
N GLN A 557 12.58 11.32 -4.77
CA GLN A 557 13.03 9.93 -4.83
C GLN A 557 11.95 8.95 -5.26
N SER A 558 10.72 9.32 -5.03
CA SER A 558 9.57 8.54 -5.47
C SER A 558 9.24 8.74 -6.95
N LEU A 559 9.93 9.70 -7.61
CA LEU A 559 9.77 10.04 -9.02
C LEU A 559 10.81 9.32 -9.88
N ARG A 560 10.44 8.98 -11.10
CA ARG A 560 11.33 8.35 -12.10
C ARG A 560 12.43 9.33 -12.52
N ARG A 561 13.49 8.79 -13.12
CA ARG A 561 14.59 9.60 -13.65
C ARG A 561 14.14 10.60 -14.73
N ASN A 562 13.14 10.24 -15.50
CA ASN A 562 12.61 11.06 -16.59
C ASN A 562 11.50 12.02 -16.15
N ASP A 563 11.05 11.93 -14.89
CA ASP A 563 10.08 12.87 -14.35
C ASP A 563 10.82 14.12 -13.88
N SER A 564 10.29 15.27 -14.27
CA SER A 564 10.78 16.55 -13.79
C SER A 564 10.07 16.92 -12.51
N PHE A 565 10.81 17.45 -11.55
CA PHE A 565 10.25 17.87 -10.27
C PHE A 565 10.88 19.20 -9.84
N GLY A 566 10.03 20.16 -9.56
CA GLY A 566 10.47 21.50 -9.20
C GLY A 566 9.58 22.14 -8.15
N ARG A 567 10.12 23.15 -7.48
CA ARG A 567 9.41 23.99 -6.54
C ARG A 567 8.85 25.21 -7.26
N THR A 568 7.53 25.39 -7.20
CA THR A 568 6.83 26.48 -7.91
C THR A 568 6.51 27.66 -7.02
N GLY A 569 6.44 27.45 -5.71
CA GLY A 569 6.09 28.47 -4.73
C GLY A 569 6.67 28.17 -3.36
N GLY A 570 6.15 28.80 -2.32
CA GLY A 570 6.58 28.62 -0.93
C GLY A 570 6.57 27.16 -0.49
N GLU A 571 5.41 26.55 -0.53
CA GLU A 571 5.13 25.17 -0.15
C GLU A 571 4.63 24.31 -1.33
N GLU A 572 4.69 24.88 -2.54
CA GLU A 572 4.15 24.29 -3.76
C GLU A 572 5.26 23.63 -4.59
N PHE A 573 4.96 22.47 -5.12
CA PHE A 573 5.79 21.71 -6.01
C PHE A 573 5.03 21.31 -7.27
N LEU A 574 5.75 21.10 -8.35
CA LEU A 574 5.22 20.63 -9.62
C LEU A 574 6.04 19.42 -10.07
N ALA A 575 5.37 18.33 -10.40
CA ALA A 575 5.98 17.19 -11.07
C ALA A 575 5.41 17.07 -12.49
N LEU A 576 6.27 16.79 -13.44
CA LEU A 576 5.93 16.51 -14.83
C LEU A 576 6.21 15.03 -15.09
N LEU A 577 5.25 14.34 -15.65
CA LEU A 577 5.28 12.89 -15.84
C LEU A 577 5.11 12.56 -17.33
N PRO A 578 6.18 12.69 -18.14
CA PRO A 578 6.13 12.32 -19.54
C PRO A 578 5.87 10.81 -19.70
N GLY A 579 4.93 10.46 -20.56
CA GLY A 579 4.55 9.07 -20.81
C GLY A 579 3.60 8.48 -19.79
N ALA A 580 3.15 9.26 -18.80
CA ALA A 580 2.17 8.81 -17.81
C ALA A 580 0.77 9.32 -18.17
N ALA A 581 -0.17 8.41 -18.34
CA ALA A 581 -1.58 8.72 -18.45
C ALA A 581 -2.16 9.14 -17.09
N CYS A 582 -3.35 9.73 -17.08
CA CYS A 582 -4.00 10.24 -15.85
C CYS A 582 -4.11 9.16 -14.75
N ALA A 583 -4.37 7.92 -15.12
CA ALA A 583 -4.46 6.81 -14.18
C ALA A 583 -3.11 6.54 -13.49
N GLU A 584 -2.02 6.44 -14.26
CA GLU A 584 -0.67 6.22 -13.76
C GLU A 584 -0.17 7.41 -12.91
N ALA A 585 -0.50 8.63 -13.35
CA ALA A 585 -0.16 9.85 -12.63
C ALA A 585 -0.91 9.93 -11.28
N ARG A 586 -2.16 9.50 -11.24
CA ARG A 586 -2.94 9.40 -10.01
C ARG A 586 -2.31 8.44 -8.99
N GLU A 587 -1.81 7.29 -9.47
CA GLU A 587 -1.13 6.31 -8.64
C GLU A 587 0.12 6.85 -8.01
N LEU A 588 0.94 7.44 -8.86
CA LEU A 588 2.17 8.04 -8.39
C LEU A 588 1.86 9.16 -7.39
N ALA A 589 0.83 9.96 -7.64
CA ALA A 589 0.38 10.97 -6.70
C ALA A 589 -0.06 10.36 -5.36
N GLY A 590 -0.80 9.25 -5.40
CA GLY A 590 -1.18 8.52 -4.19
C GLY A 590 0.03 8.02 -3.41
N LEU A 591 1.01 7.45 -4.12
CA LEU A 591 2.27 7.01 -3.52
C LEU A 591 3.04 8.18 -2.88
N LEU A 592 3.19 9.30 -3.61
CA LEU A 592 3.89 10.49 -3.10
C LEU A 592 3.25 11.00 -1.81
N ARG A 593 1.91 11.07 -1.78
CA ARG A 593 1.14 11.44 -0.61
C ARG A 593 1.45 10.53 0.59
N GLU A 594 1.43 9.20 0.37
CA GLU A 594 1.70 8.23 1.44
C GLU A 594 3.12 8.24 1.94
N VAL A 595 4.06 8.31 1.01
CA VAL A 595 5.48 8.37 1.36
C VAL A 595 5.71 9.55 2.29
N LEU A 596 5.09 10.70 1.98
CA LEU A 596 5.23 11.89 2.80
C LEU A 596 4.49 11.76 4.15
N GLU A 597 3.30 11.19 4.16
CA GLU A 597 2.51 10.97 5.38
C GLU A 597 3.22 10.05 6.38
N ARG A 598 4.01 9.09 5.88
CA ARG A 598 4.81 8.16 6.69
C ARG A 598 6.20 8.69 7.04
N GLN A 599 6.60 9.77 6.41
CA GLN A 599 7.91 10.37 6.66
C GLN A 599 7.98 10.87 8.11
N SER A 600 8.99 10.42 8.86
CA SER A 600 9.27 11.01 10.17
C SER A 600 9.95 12.36 9.99
N PHE A 601 9.44 13.34 10.70
CA PHE A 601 10.01 14.67 10.84
C PHE A 601 10.58 14.92 12.25
N ASP A 602 10.65 13.87 13.08
CA ASP A 602 11.08 13.97 14.49
C ASP A 602 12.48 14.54 14.67
N ALA A 603 13.34 14.35 13.66
CA ALA A 603 14.68 14.97 13.66
C ALA A 603 14.65 16.50 13.45
N ILE A 604 13.53 17.06 12.98
CA ILE A 604 13.34 18.50 12.74
C ILE A 604 12.44 19.07 13.83
N VAL A 605 11.28 18.46 13.99
CA VAL A 605 10.26 18.83 15.00
C VAL A 605 9.68 17.55 15.59
N PRO A 606 9.90 17.25 16.87
CA PRO A 606 9.35 16.05 17.50
C PRO A 606 7.82 15.98 17.40
N GLY A 607 7.31 14.85 16.95
CA GLY A 607 5.88 14.60 16.80
C GLY A 607 5.21 15.29 15.60
N LEU A 608 5.95 15.98 14.74
CA LEU A 608 5.39 16.64 13.56
C LEU A 608 4.85 15.60 12.57
N ARG A 609 3.59 15.78 12.20
CA ARG A 609 2.91 15.04 11.13
C ARG A 609 2.61 16.00 10.00
N LEU A 610 2.91 15.57 8.80
CA LEU A 610 2.76 16.39 7.61
C LEU A 610 2.08 15.60 6.51
N THR A 611 1.17 16.25 5.81
CA THR A 611 0.48 15.70 4.66
C THR A 611 0.65 16.60 3.45
N VAL A 612 0.31 16.08 2.29
CA VAL A 612 0.33 16.82 1.03
C VAL A 612 -0.98 16.63 0.29
N SER A 613 -1.50 17.72 -0.25
CA SER A 613 -2.59 17.70 -1.21
C SER A 613 -2.03 17.72 -2.62
N ILE A 614 -2.61 16.93 -3.52
CA ILE A 614 -2.11 16.79 -4.88
C ILE A 614 -3.24 16.91 -5.89
N GLY A 615 -3.06 17.79 -6.87
CA GLY A 615 -3.89 17.90 -8.06
C GLY A 615 -3.19 17.26 -9.26
N VAL A 616 -3.88 16.40 -9.98
CA VAL A 616 -3.37 15.67 -11.15
C VAL A 616 -4.10 16.14 -12.40
N ALA A 617 -3.37 16.48 -13.44
CA ALA A 617 -3.93 16.79 -14.75
C ALA A 617 -3.12 16.12 -15.87
N GLU A 618 -3.81 15.52 -16.82
CA GLU A 618 -3.23 15.03 -18.06
C GLU A 618 -3.39 16.08 -19.16
N ALA A 619 -2.37 16.25 -19.96
CA ALA A 619 -2.38 17.21 -21.05
C ALA A 619 -3.33 16.80 -22.18
N GLY A 620 -4.13 17.74 -22.65
CA GLY A 620 -4.96 17.60 -23.83
C GLY A 620 -4.21 17.87 -25.14
N ALA A 621 -4.75 17.39 -26.26
CA ALA A 621 -4.15 17.65 -27.55
C ALA A 621 -4.17 19.17 -27.88
N GLY A 622 -2.99 19.76 -28.06
CA GLY A 622 -2.82 21.18 -28.37
C GLY A 622 -3.08 22.12 -27.18
N GLU A 623 -3.14 21.61 -25.99
CA GLU A 623 -3.33 22.41 -24.77
C GLU A 623 -2.08 23.20 -24.42
N SER A 624 -2.27 24.43 -23.95
CA SER A 624 -1.15 25.23 -23.45
C SER A 624 -0.76 24.82 -22.02
N SER A 625 0.50 25.05 -21.66
CA SER A 625 0.99 24.83 -20.29
C SER A 625 0.16 25.57 -19.25
N GLN A 626 -0.25 26.79 -19.56
CA GLN A 626 -1.10 27.60 -18.68
C GLN A 626 -2.47 26.95 -18.43
N ALA A 627 -3.10 26.42 -19.47
CA ALA A 627 -4.40 25.76 -19.34
C ALA A 627 -4.29 24.44 -18.54
N LEU A 628 -3.23 23.66 -18.83
CA LEU A 628 -2.95 22.41 -18.12
C LEU A 628 -2.70 22.65 -16.62
N LEU A 629 -1.84 23.63 -16.31
CA LEU A 629 -1.56 24.01 -14.92
C LEU A 629 -2.81 24.52 -14.21
N ALA A 630 -3.61 25.36 -14.85
CA ALA A 630 -4.87 25.85 -14.26
C ALA A 630 -5.82 24.70 -13.93
N ARG A 631 -5.83 23.64 -14.72
CA ARG A 631 -6.64 22.44 -14.42
C ARG A 631 -6.04 21.62 -13.24
N ALA A 632 -4.70 21.50 -13.17
CA ALA A 632 -4.02 20.84 -12.06
C ALA A 632 -4.23 21.63 -10.75
N ASP A 633 -4.11 22.95 -10.79
CA ASP A 633 -4.34 23.83 -9.65
C ASP A 633 -5.81 23.78 -9.18
N ALA A 634 -6.77 23.76 -10.12
CA ALA A 634 -8.17 23.57 -9.77
C ALA A 634 -8.43 22.20 -9.08
N ALA A 635 -7.72 21.15 -9.47
CA ALA A 635 -7.78 19.86 -8.80
C ALA A 635 -7.11 19.93 -7.42
N LEU A 636 -5.94 20.55 -7.31
CA LEU A 636 -5.25 20.80 -6.04
C LEU A 636 -6.14 21.63 -5.09
N TYR A 637 -6.82 22.63 -5.61
CA TYR A 637 -7.79 23.42 -4.83
C TYR A 637 -8.92 22.55 -4.27
N ARG A 638 -9.47 21.63 -5.08
CA ARG A 638 -10.47 20.66 -4.60
C ARG A 638 -9.90 19.71 -3.54
N ALA A 639 -8.66 19.25 -3.73
CA ALA A 639 -7.98 18.42 -2.75
C ALA A 639 -7.87 19.13 -1.39
N LYS A 640 -7.47 20.40 -1.40
CA LYS A 640 -7.37 21.23 -0.19
C LYS A 640 -8.74 21.46 0.48
N HIS A 641 -9.79 21.75 -0.28
CA HIS A 641 -11.13 22.02 0.24
C HIS A 641 -11.91 20.74 0.58
N GLY A 642 -11.60 19.63 -0.03
CA GLY A 642 -12.20 18.33 0.25
C GLY A 642 -11.72 17.67 1.55
N GLY A 643 -10.83 18.32 2.32
CA GLY A 643 -10.31 17.81 3.61
C GLY A 643 -8.81 17.51 3.61
N ARG A 644 -8.09 17.95 2.59
CA ARG A 644 -6.63 17.78 2.44
C ARG A 644 -6.17 16.33 2.40
N ASN A 645 -4.87 16.10 2.43
CA ASN A 645 -4.23 14.76 2.43
C ASN A 645 -4.83 13.81 1.38
N ARG A 646 -5.02 14.28 0.16
CA ARG A 646 -5.65 13.53 -0.93
C ARG A 646 -5.16 13.90 -2.30
N VAL A 647 -5.49 13.06 -3.23
CA VAL A 647 -5.25 13.27 -4.66
C VAL A 647 -6.57 13.55 -5.36
N GLU A 648 -6.66 14.64 -6.09
CA GLU A 648 -7.81 15.00 -6.92
C GLU A 648 -7.39 15.05 -8.40
N LEU A 649 -8.29 14.58 -9.25
CA LEU A 649 -8.08 14.61 -10.69
C LEU A 649 -8.73 15.84 -11.30
N ALA A 650 -8.04 16.45 -12.25
CA ALA A 650 -8.62 17.49 -13.09
C ALA A 650 -9.66 16.91 -14.06
N SER A 651 -10.69 17.69 -14.36
CA SER A 651 -11.65 17.36 -15.42
C SER A 651 -10.96 17.18 -16.78
N ALA A 652 -11.52 16.33 -17.63
CA ALA A 652 -10.99 16.10 -18.97
C ALA A 652 -10.86 17.42 -19.76
N PRO A 653 -9.84 17.54 -20.64
CA PRO A 653 -9.69 18.70 -21.50
C PRO A 653 -10.96 18.96 -22.32
N GLY A 654 -11.51 20.18 -22.31
CA GLY A 654 -12.69 20.54 -23.06
C GLY A 654 -14.04 20.56 -22.31
N ALA A 655 -14.10 20.08 -21.06
CA ALA A 655 -15.35 20.06 -20.29
C ALA A 655 -15.80 21.46 -19.77
N ALA A 656 -14.94 22.46 -19.84
CA ALA A 656 -15.25 23.80 -19.32
C ALA A 656 -16.05 24.69 -20.29
N ASN A 657 -16.13 24.37 -21.59
CA ASN A 657 -16.80 25.20 -22.60
C ASN A 657 -18.26 24.81 -22.87
N ALA A 658 -18.82 23.82 -22.16
CA ALA A 658 -20.22 23.40 -22.40
C ALA A 658 -21.26 24.04 -21.45
N ARG A 659 -20.87 24.95 -20.56
CA ARG A 659 -21.80 25.61 -19.60
C ARG A 659 -21.74 27.13 -19.63
N GLY A 660 -21.54 27.73 -20.78
CA GLY A 660 -21.52 29.18 -20.94
C GLY A 660 -22.24 29.65 -22.19
N GLY A 661 -23.47 29.22 -22.40
CA GLY A 661 -24.22 29.66 -23.58
C GLY A 661 -25.71 29.35 -23.47
N SER A 662 -26.39 29.95 -22.47
CA SER A 662 -27.82 30.32 -22.52
C SER A 662 -28.14 31.00 -21.20
N ASP A 663 -28.09 32.33 -21.20
CA ASP A 663 -29.14 33.21 -20.62
C ASP A 663 -28.62 34.66 -20.68
N SER A 664 -29.16 35.36 -21.62
CA SER A 664 -29.78 36.69 -21.50
C SER A 664 -30.30 37.16 -22.85
#